data_b98628ad8547158849d9d3c077568b72
#
_entry.id   b98628ad8547158849d9d3c077568b72
#
_cell.length_a   1.000
_cell.length_b   1.000
_cell.length_c   1.000
_cell.angle_alpha   90.00
_cell.angle_beta   90.00
_cell.angle_gamma   90.00
#
_symmetry.space_group_name_H-M   'P 1'
#
loop_
_entity.id
_entity.type
_entity.pdbx_description
1 polymer ?
#
loop_
_entity_poly.entity_id
_entity_poly.type
_entity_poly.pdbx_seq_one_letter_code
_entity_poly.pdbx_strand_id
1 'polypeptide(L)'
;MPSALAQRPAPASVEARPAPPRRRTQVLALPEARWALAALLLFLLALPLHLLGAPAWLGGMLFAATYVTGGWEPGWAGVMALKGKTLDVDLLMVVAALGAAAIGQVLDGALLIVIFATSGALEAVATARTADSVRGLLDLAPSTATRLLDDGSEEIIDAERLSVGDITLVRPGERIGADGQILQGTSDVDQATITGEPLPVAKQPGDEVFAGTVNGTGALRVRVERDPSDSVIARIVKMVEEASETKAPTQLFIEKIEQRYSIGMVLATLAVFAVPLAFGDNLQSALLRAMTFMIVASPCAVVLSTMPPLLSAIANAGRHGILAKSAVVMERLGQINAVALDKTGTLTEGTPRLTDICPLPGSDLDQASLLRLAASAEHPSEHPLARAVVDAARERDLPLAAADNFTSVPGQGITATIDSHIIQVGSPARLLTSNADGPHIEAVTDVEDTGQTAVVVLRDSIPVGVLGIADQLRPDAAATVAALTLLTGRTPVLLTGDNERAAQHLAAQVGITDVRAGLLPQDKVSAVQAWEADAQRVLVVGDGINDAPALAAAHSGIAMGKAGSDLALETADAVVVRDDLATIPAVISLSRTARRLVVQNLTIAGLFITALVAWDLIGTLPLPLGVAGHEGSTVIVGLNGLRLLRETAWAHQTRHTDAPANTTNLERRDTA
;
A
#
# COMPACT_ATOMS: atom_id res chain seq x y z
N MET A 1 29.36 -54.63 18.18
CA MET A 1 29.73 -53.23 17.88
C MET A 1 28.45 -52.50 17.45
N PRO A 2 27.91 -51.56 18.23
CA PRO A 2 26.71 -50.83 17.86
C PRO A 2 27.05 -49.63 17.00
N SER A 3 26.25 -49.48 15.93
CA SER A 3 26.27 -48.40 14.94
C SER A 3 25.98 -47.02 15.57
N ALA A 4 26.86 -46.06 15.33
CA ALA A 4 26.68 -44.67 15.75
C ALA A 4 25.70 -43.97 14.82
N LEU A 5 24.52 -43.68 15.29
CA LEU A 5 23.53 -42.75 14.65
C LEU A 5 24.09 -41.32 14.79
N ALA A 6 24.55 -40.76 13.68
CA ALA A 6 24.89 -39.36 13.60
C ALA A 6 23.67 -38.47 13.87
N GLN A 7 23.68 -37.75 14.97
CA GLN A 7 22.70 -36.73 15.29
C GLN A 7 22.84 -35.58 14.25
N ARG A 8 21.74 -35.31 13.49
CA ARG A 8 21.62 -34.10 12.70
C ARG A 8 21.65 -32.88 13.64
N PRO A 9 22.47 -31.86 13.33
CA PRO A 9 22.42 -30.61 14.11
C PRO A 9 21.05 -29.99 13.98
N ALA A 10 20.50 -29.50 15.09
CA ALA A 10 19.27 -28.74 15.14
C ALA A 10 19.38 -27.48 14.24
N PRO A 11 18.31 -27.08 13.57
CA PRO A 11 18.33 -25.85 12.78
C PRO A 11 18.67 -24.67 13.69
N ALA A 12 19.67 -23.87 13.29
CA ALA A 12 20.05 -22.66 13.98
C ALA A 12 18.82 -21.75 14.11
N SER A 13 18.57 -21.29 15.34
CA SER A 13 17.54 -20.29 15.61
C SER A 13 17.81 -19.07 14.71
N VAL A 14 16.85 -18.76 13.83
CA VAL A 14 16.87 -17.53 13.04
C VAL A 14 16.79 -16.38 14.04
N GLU A 15 17.93 -15.74 14.32
CA GLU A 15 17.94 -14.49 15.06
C GLU A 15 17.09 -13.48 14.31
N ALA A 16 16.06 -12.96 15.00
CA ALA A 16 15.20 -11.91 14.47
C ALA A 16 16.08 -10.70 14.09
N ARG A 17 16.16 -10.40 12.78
CA ARG A 17 16.88 -9.22 12.28
C ARG A 17 16.39 -7.97 12.98
N PRO A 18 17.28 -7.06 13.39
CA PRO A 18 16.88 -5.78 13.93
C PRO A 18 16.00 -5.04 12.91
N ALA A 19 14.83 -4.60 13.35
CA ALA A 19 13.96 -3.76 12.54
C ALA A 19 14.74 -2.53 12.03
N PRO A 20 14.47 -2.05 10.80
CA PRO A 20 15.16 -0.89 10.25
C PRO A 20 15.06 0.30 11.21
N PRO A 21 16.11 1.13 11.30
CA PRO A 21 16.16 2.22 12.25
C PRO A 21 14.97 3.16 12.01
N ARG A 22 14.08 3.26 13.01
CA ARG A 22 12.95 4.20 12.95
C ARG A 22 13.50 5.61 12.92
N ARG A 23 13.27 6.37 11.85
CA ARG A 23 13.48 7.81 11.89
C ARG A 23 12.64 8.38 13.04
N ARG A 24 13.32 8.94 14.02
CA ARG A 24 12.65 9.65 15.11
C ARG A 24 12.30 11.05 14.61
N THR A 25 11.03 11.37 14.52
CA THR A 25 10.58 12.73 14.24
C THR A 25 11.29 13.69 15.19
N GLN A 26 12.09 14.59 14.64
CA GLN A 26 12.76 15.61 15.42
C GLN A 26 11.74 16.70 15.74
N VAL A 27 11.03 16.57 16.85
CA VAL A 27 9.95 17.48 17.27
C VAL A 27 10.40 18.93 17.24
N LEU A 28 11.62 19.22 17.69
CA LEU A 28 12.19 20.58 17.70
C LEU A 28 12.67 21.06 16.31
N ALA A 29 12.63 20.23 15.27
CA ALA A 29 12.84 20.70 13.91
C ALA A 29 11.61 21.43 13.34
N LEU A 30 10.43 21.13 13.88
CA LEU A 30 9.18 21.76 13.47
C LEU A 30 9.10 23.19 14.00
N PRO A 31 8.87 24.20 13.15
CA PRO A 31 8.75 25.59 13.58
C PRO A 31 7.64 25.79 14.60
N GLU A 32 6.46 25.15 14.39
CA GLU A 32 5.30 25.20 15.29
C GLU A 32 5.67 24.72 16.71
N ALA A 33 6.42 23.63 16.81
CA ALA A 33 6.84 23.07 18.10
C ALA A 33 7.85 23.98 18.83
N ARG A 34 8.76 24.64 18.10
CA ARG A 34 9.72 25.58 18.70
C ARG A 34 9.04 26.83 19.23
N TRP A 35 8.14 27.42 18.45
CA TRP A 35 7.43 28.61 18.83
C TRP A 35 6.46 28.36 20.00
N ALA A 36 5.74 27.23 19.97
CA ALA A 36 4.88 26.82 21.08
C ALA A 36 5.69 26.58 22.37
N LEU A 37 6.83 25.94 22.31
CA LEU A 37 7.71 25.72 23.45
C LEU A 37 8.23 27.07 24.01
N ALA A 38 8.62 28.00 23.14
CA ALA A 38 9.05 29.35 23.54
C ALA A 38 7.91 30.10 24.25
N ALA A 39 6.70 30.10 23.69
CA ALA A 39 5.52 30.72 24.28
C ALA A 39 5.19 30.10 25.66
N LEU A 40 5.23 28.77 25.77
CA LEU A 40 4.99 28.07 27.04
C LEU A 40 6.02 28.42 28.10
N LEU A 41 7.32 28.46 27.78
CA LEU A 41 8.37 28.80 28.72
C LEU A 41 8.25 30.27 29.20
N LEU A 42 7.97 31.18 28.27
CA LEU A 42 7.76 32.61 28.61
C LEU A 42 6.55 32.80 29.54
N PHE A 43 5.44 32.07 29.25
CA PHE A 43 4.26 32.10 30.10
C PHE A 43 4.53 31.55 31.50
N LEU A 44 5.23 30.40 31.60
CA LEU A 44 5.60 29.77 32.86
C LEU A 44 6.55 30.64 33.70
N LEU A 45 7.34 31.50 33.07
CA LEU A 45 8.14 32.52 33.75
C LEU A 45 7.31 33.73 34.18
N ALA A 46 6.36 34.17 33.34
CA ALA A 46 5.52 35.33 33.61
C ALA A 46 4.51 35.06 34.72
N LEU A 47 3.94 33.87 34.79
CA LEU A 47 2.88 33.52 35.74
C LEU A 47 3.29 33.66 37.21
N PRO A 48 4.41 33.08 37.70
CA PRO A 48 4.85 33.25 39.07
C PRO A 48 5.17 34.72 39.40
N LEU A 49 5.80 35.47 38.49
CA LEU A 49 6.12 36.87 38.67
C LEU A 49 4.84 37.71 38.83
N HIS A 50 3.82 37.41 38.07
CA HIS A 50 2.52 38.05 38.17
C HIS A 50 1.83 37.73 39.51
N LEU A 51 1.84 36.47 39.95
CA LEU A 51 1.24 36.01 41.21
C LEU A 51 1.97 36.50 42.45
N LEU A 52 3.30 36.66 42.37
CA LEU A 52 4.13 37.18 43.48
C LEU A 52 4.18 38.73 43.58
N GLY A 53 3.44 39.43 42.70
CA GLY A 53 3.38 40.87 42.72
C GLY A 53 4.66 41.59 42.24
N ALA A 54 5.41 40.96 41.34
CA ALA A 54 6.56 41.60 40.69
C ALA A 54 6.15 42.87 39.92
N PRO A 55 7.09 43.80 39.62
CA PRO A 55 6.79 45.00 38.87
C PRO A 55 5.99 44.70 37.59
N ALA A 56 4.86 45.39 37.41
CA ALA A 56 3.90 45.14 36.34
C ALA A 56 4.51 45.18 34.92
N TRP A 57 5.57 46.00 34.73
CA TRP A 57 6.25 46.10 33.45
C TRP A 57 7.01 44.80 33.08
N LEU A 58 7.58 44.09 34.07
CA LEU A 58 8.34 42.84 33.82
C LEU A 58 7.39 41.71 33.41
N GLY A 59 6.28 41.52 34.14
CA GLY A 59 5.22 40.59 33.78
C GLY A 59 4.59 40.92 32.42
N GLY A 60 4.34 42.22 32.17
CA GLY A 60 3.79 42.72 30.92
C GLY A 60 4.69 42.41 29.70
N MET A 61 6.01 42.61 29.83
CA MET A 61 6.95 42.28 28.76
C MET A 61 6.98 40.78 28.45
N LEU A 62 6.96 39.91 29.47
CA LEU A 62 6.95 38.46 29.27
C LEU A 62 5.65 37.98 28.66
N PHE A 63 4.50 38.51 29.09
CA PHE A 63 3.22 38.20 28.43
C PHE A 63 3.20 38.71 26.98
N ALA A 64 3.69 39.92 26.70
CA ALA A 64 3.79 40.43 25.33
C ALA A 64 4.69 39.52 24.46
N ALA A 65 5.82 39.05 25.00
CA ALA A 65 6.66 38.08 24.31
C ALA A 65 5.92 36.75 24.06
N THR A 66 5.09 36.27 25.01
CA THR A 66 4.24 35.10 24.85
C THR A 66 3.24 35.28 23.69
N TYR A 67 2.56 36.42 23.62
CA TYR A 67 1.64 36.74 22.52
C TYR A 67 2.34 36.73 21.15
N VAL A 68 3.54 37.31 21.09
CA VAL A 68 4.31 37.33 19.82
C VAL A 68 4.76 35.95 19.44
N THR A 69 5.38 35.19 20.35
CA THR A 69 5.92 33.87 20.02
C THR A 69 4.86 32.81 19.72
N GLY A 70 3.72 32.85 20.43
CA GLY A 70 2.65 31.88 20.21
C GLY A 70 1.58 32.32 19.20
N GLY A 71 1.44 33.63 18.96
CA GLY A 71 0.39 34.20 18.09
C GLY A 71 0.86 34.61 16.70
N TRP A 72 2.17 34.71 16.46
CA TRP A 72 2.69 35.18 15.15
C TRP A 72 2.33 34.27 14.00
N GLU A 73 2.62 32.96 14.12
CA GLU A 73 2.43 31.97 13.05
C GLU A 73 0.94 31.78 12.71
N PRO A 74 0.04 31.47 13.68
CA PRO A 74 -1.38 31.34 13.39
C PRO A 74 -2.01 32.65 12.94
N GLY A 75 -1.57 33.81 13.50
CA GLY A 75 -2.05 35.10 13.07
C GLY A 75 -1.70 35.44 11.62
N TRP A 76 -0.47 35.10 11.19
CA TRP A 76 -0.04 35.31 9.81
C TRP A 76 -0.76 34.35 8.84
N ALA A 77 -0.87 33.09 9.21
CA ALA A 77 -1.60 32.07 8.43
C ALA A 77 -3.07 32.49 8.23
N GLY A 78 -3.72 32.94 9.31
CA GLY A 78 -5.09 33.40 9.25
C GLY A 78 -5.29 34.67 8.40
N VAL A 79 -4.35 35.62 8.41
CA VAL A 79 -4.39 36.79 7.50
C VAL A 79 -4.25 36.36 6.03
N MET A 80 -3.42 35.35 5.75
CA MET A 80 -3.29 34.80 4.40
C MET A 80 -4.55 34.05 3.96
N ALA A 81 -5.17 33.28 4.87
CA ALA A 81 -6.45 32.60 4.63
C ALA A 81 -7.56 33.61 4.30
N LEU A 82 -7.61 34.72 5.04
CA LEU A 82 -8.58 35.80 4.80
C LEU A 82 -8.40 36.47 3.43
N LYS A 83 -7.16 36.65 2.95
CA LYS A 83 -6.89 37.06 1.56
C LYS A 83 -7.42 36.06 0.53
N GLY A 84 -7.36 34.76 0.86
CA GLY A 84 -7.94 33.65 0.07
C GLY A 84 -9.45 33.52 0.17
N LYS A 85 -10.13 34.44 0.91
CA LYS A 85 -11.58 34.41 1.21
C LYS A 85 -12.03 33.17 1.97
N THR A 86 -11.15 32.57 2.74
CA THR A 86 -11.45 31.50 3.69
C THR A 86 -11.39 32.07 5.11
N LEU A 87 -12.32 31.63 5.95
CA LEU A 87 -12.41 32.06 7.34
C LEU A 87 -11.63 31.04 8.17
N ASP A 88 -10.55 31.52 8.79
CA ASP A 88 -9.69 30.71 9.63
C ASP A 88 -10.02 30.97 11.09
N VAL A 89 -10.25 29.90 11.86
CA VAL A 89 -10.58 29.97 13.28
C VAL A 89 -9.39 30.50 14.11
N ASP A 90 -8.19 30.20 13.64
CA ASP A 90 -6.93 30.55 14.30
C ASP A 90 -6.76 32.08 14.40
N LEU A 91 -7.11 32.80 13.33
CA LEU A 91 -7.11 34.25 13.33
C LEU A 91 -8.08 34.82 14.36
N LEU A 92 -9.27 34.23 14.48
CA LEU A 92 -10.27 34.71 15.46
C LEU A 92 -9.79 34.50 16.89
N MET A 93 -9.07 33.39 17.16
CA MET A 93 -8.49 33.12 18.47
C MET A 93 -7.40 34.13 18.83
N VAL A 94 -6.53 34.49 17.89
CA VAL A 94 -5.53 35.57 18.09
C VAL A 94 -6.20 36.90 18.33
N VAL A 95 -7.24 37.26 17.56
CA VAL A 95 -8.02 38.50 17.75
C VAL A 95 -8.69 38.52 19.11
N ALA A 96 -9.28 37.41 19.56
CA ALA A 96 -9.91 37.31 20.88
C ALA A 96 -8.87 37.45 22.00
N ALA A 97 -7.70 36.83 21.88
CA ALA A 97 -6.62 36.99 22.85
C ALA A 97 -6.12 38.46 22.96
N LEU A 98 -5.97 39.14 21.82
CA LEU A 98 -5.63 40.56 21.77
C LEU A 98 -6.76 41.43 22.38
N GLY A 99 -8.02 41.09 22.14
CA GLY A 99 -9.18 41.70 22.75
C GLY A 99 -9.17 41.58 24.28
N ALA A 100 -8.85 40.38 24.79
CA ALA A 100 -8.68 40.15 26.23
C ALA A 100 -7.57 41.03 26.84
N ALA A 101 -6.43 41.12 26.16
CA ALA A 101 -5.34 42.01 26.59
C ALA A 101 -5.78 43.49 26.63
N ALA A 102 -6.55 43.97 25.64
CA ALA A 102 -7.03 45.33 25.54
C ALA A 102 -7.98 45.74 26.68
N ILE A 103 -8.74 44.77 27.23
CA ILE A 103 -9.63 45.00 28.39
C ILE A 103 -8.95 44.71 29.74
N GLY A 104 -7.62 44.49 29.75
CA GLY A 104 -6.83 44.29 30.97
C GLY A 104 -6.72 42.82 31.43
N GLN A 105 -7.28 41.85 30.67
CA GLN A 105 -7.21 40.41 30.94
C GLN A 105 -6.01 39.79 30.22
N VAL A 106 -4.81 40.30 30.46
CA VAL A 106 -3.57 39.92 29.76
C VAL A 106 -3.20 38.48 30.06
N LEU A 107 -3.45 37.98 31.28
CA LEU A 107 -3.18 36.60 31.69
C LEU A 107 -4.05 35.60 30.91
N ASP A 108 -5.35 35.87 30.83
CA ASP A 108 -6.29 34.95 30.16
C ASP A 108 -6.03 34.84 28.66
N GLY A 109 -5.73 36.00 28.02
CA GLY A 109 -5.36 36.00 26.62
C GLY A 109 -3.98 35.34 26.35
N ALA A 110 -3.00 35.52 27.25
CA ALA A 110 -1.71 34.82 27.13
C ALA A 110 -1.88 33.31 27.32
N LEU A 111 -2.72 32.87 28.27
CA LEU A 111 -3.06 31.48 28.45
C LEU A 111 -3.70 30.88 27.18
N LEU A 112 -4.65 31.62 26.57
CA LEU A 112 -5.29 31.22 25.32
C LEU A 112 -4.24 31.02 24.21
N ILE A 113 -3.33 31.94 24.00
CA ILE A 113 -2.27 31.88 22.98
C ILE A 113 -1.36 30.65 23.22
N VAL A 114 -0.94 30.39 24.46
CA VAL A 114 -0.05 29.25 24.78
C VAL A 114 -0.74 27.95 24.49
N ILE A 115 -1.99 27.81 24.88
CA ILE A 115 -2.74 26.56 24.69
C ILE A 115 -2.93 26.31 23.20
N PHE A 116 -3.29 27.35 22.47
CA PHE A 116 -3.51 27.27 21.04
C PHE A 116 -2.22 26.94 20.28
N ALA A 117 -1.12 27.61 20.58
CA ALA A 117 0.19 27.25 20.01
C ALA A 117 0.61 25.82 20.33
N THR A 118 0.29 25.33 21.55
CA THR A 118 0.60 23.96 21.97
C THR A 118 -0.24 22.94 21.21
N SER A 119 -1.52 23.24 20.96
CA SER A 119 -2.41 22.41 20.15
C SER A 119 -1.92 22.28 18.72
N GLY A 120 -1.63 23.41 18.06
CA GLY A 120 -1.07 23.41 16.70
C GLY A 120 0.26 22.65 16.61
N ALA A 121 1.12 22.78 17.63
CA ALA A 121 2.34 22.01 17.70
C ALA A 121 2.10 20.48 17.83
N LEU A 122 1.11 20.06 18.63
CA LEU A 122 0.74 18.65 18.75
C LEU A 122 0.16 18.09 17.44
N GLU A 123 -0.64 18.88 16.74
CA GLU A 123 -1.17 18.56 15.43
C GLU A 123 -0.05 18.39 14.39
N ALA A 124 0.86 19.37 14.32
CA ALA A 124 2.04 19.31 13.45
C ALA A 124 2.91 18.08 13.74
N VAL A 125 3.14 17.77 15.02
CA VAL A 125 3.89 16.56 15.43
C VAL A 125 3.16 15.28 15.05
N ALA A 126 1.85 15.20 15.22
CA ALA A 126 1.07 14.02 14.84
C ALA A 126 1.13 13.80 13.32
N THR A 127 0.97 14.84 12.53
CA THR A 127 1.05 14.83 11.07
C THR A 127 2.47 14.46 10.62
N ALA A 128 3.50 15.10 11.18
CA ALA A 128 4.91 14.80 10.86
C ALA A 128 5.29 13.36 11.21
N ARG A 129 4.87 12.81 12.36
CA ARG A 129 5.10 11.40 12.71
C ARG A 129 4.50 10.43 11.72
N THR A 130 3.31 10.74 11.23
CA THR A 130 2.64 9.91 10.24
C THR A 130 3.38 9.99 8.90
N ALA A 131 3.75 11.20 8.45
CA ALA A 131 4.55 11.44 7.26
C ALA A 131 5.94 10.78 7.35
N ASP A 132 6.63 10.91 8.49
CA ASP A 132 7.94 10.25 8.70
C ASP A 132 7.84 8.72 8.69
N SER A 133 6.73 8.16 9.17
CA SER A 133 6.49 6.71 9.11
C SER A 133 6.29 6.24 7.66
N VAL A 134 5.68 7.06 6.83
CA VAL A 134 5.54 6.85 5.38
C VAL A 134 6.90 7.02 4.70
N ARG A 135 7.62 8.12 4.99
CA ARG A 135 8.98 8.36 4.46
C ARG A 135 10.02 7.33 4.89
N GLY A 136 9.86 6.69 6.04
CA GLY A 136 10.74 5.59 6.47
C GLY A 136 10.70 4.37 5.54
N LEU A 137 9.70 4.26 4.66
CA LEU A 137 9.66 3.30 3.56
C LEU A 137 10.59 3.73 2.40
N LEU A 138 10.95 5.01 2.35
CA LEU A 138 11.71 5.65 1.27
C LEU A 138 13.23 5.60 1.52
N ASP A 139 13.68 5.31 2.75
CA ASP A 139 15.12 5.17 3.10
C ASP A 139 15.79 3.92 2.46
N LEU A 140 15.09 3.27 1.54
CA LEU A 140 15.59 2.11 0.80
C LEU A 140 16.43 2.52 -0.40
N ALA A 141 16.25 3.72 -0.95
CA ALA A 141 17.05 4.23 -2.08
C ALA A 141 18.45 4.63 -1.59
N PRO A 142 19.52 4.17 -2.25
CA PRO A 142 20.87 4.60 -1.93
C PRO A 142 21.06 6.07 -2.30
N SER A 143 21.75 6.82 -1.44
CA SER A 143 22.04 8.23 -1.71
C SER A 143 23.25 8.42 -2.64
N THR A 144 24.17 7.45 -2.68
CA THR A 144 25.39 7.52 -3.47
C THR A 144 25.68 6.21 -4.19
N ALA A 145 26.39 6.29 -5.32
CA ALA A 145 26.88 5.15 -6.07
C ALA A 145 28.33 5.37 -6.53
N THR A 146 29.09 4.30 -6.72
CA THR A 146 30.45 4.35 -7.29
C THR A 146 30.37 4.11 -8.80
N ARG A 147 30.55 5.16 -9.59
CA ARG A 147 30.61 5.09 -11.06
C ARG A 147 32.04 4.75 -11.51
N LEU A 148 32.15 3.86 -12.50
CA LEU A 148 33.41 3.56 -13.18
C LEU A 148 33.49 4.40 -14.46
N LEU A 149 34.57 5.16 -14.60
CA LEU A 149 34.84 5.92 -15.82
C LEU A 149 35.58 5.06 -16.86
N ASP A 150 35.61 5.51 -18.12
CA ASP A 150 36.22 4.77 -19.22
C ASP A 150 37.72 4.52 -19.02
N ASP A 151 38.39 5.35 -18.22
CA ASP A 151 39.82 5.21 -17.86
C ASP A 151 40.04 4.20 -16.71
N GLY A 152 38.95 3.60 -16.17
CA GLY A 152 38.97 2.67 -15.05
C GLY A 152 39.05 3.35 -13.68
N SER A 153 39.00 4.68 -13.61
CA SER A 153 38.93 5.40 -12.34
C SER A 153 37.53 5.33 -11.73
N GLU A 154 37.46 5.47 -10.41
CA GLU A 154 36.24 5.41 -9.64
C GLU A 154 35.82 6.81 -9.19
N GLU A 155 34.55 7.12 -9.36
CA GLU A 155 33.93 8.36 -8.91
C GLU A 155 32.72 8.07 -8.03
N ILE A 156 32.69 8.64 -6.82
CA ILE A 156 31.50 8.56 -5.95
C ILE A 156 30.59 9.73 -6.30
N ILE A 157 29.39 9.41 -6.78
CA ILE A 157 28.39 10.42 -7.14
C ILE A 157 27.07 10.16 -6.42
N ASP A 158 26.20 11.17 -6.37
CA ASP A 158 24.83 10.98 -5.95
C ASP A 158 24.15 9.98 -6.90
N ALA A 159 23.41 8.99 -6.37
CA ALA A 159 22.78 7.96 -7.18
C ALA A 159 21.79 8.55 -8.21
N GLU A 160 21.16 9.68 -7.88
CA GLU A 160 20.25 10.43 -8.76
C GLU A 160 20.95 11.04 -10.00
N ARG A 161 22.28 11.09 -10.02
CA ARG A 161 23.08 11.63 -11.15
C ARG A 161 23.59 10.54 -12.08
N LEU A 162 23.29 9.29 -11.81
CA LEU A 162 23.58 8.20 -12.74
C LEU A 162 22.76 8.39 -14.02
N SER A 163 23.31 7.99 -15.14
CA SER A 163 22.65 8.03 -16.45
C SER A 163 22.61 6.64 -17.07
N VAL A 164 21.64 6.39 -17.91
CA VAL A 164 21.54 5.13 -18.67
C VAL A 164 22.83 4.91 -19.47
N GLY A 165 23.41 3.73 -19.28
CA GLY A 165 24.70 3.34 -19.88
C GLY A 165 25.90 3.49 -18.94
N ASP A 166 25.79 4.23 -17.83
CA ASP A 166 26.85 4.30 -16.80
C ASP A 166 27.14 2.90 -16.24
N ILE A 167 28.42 2.66 -15.90
CA ILE A 167 28.83 1.42 -15.23
C ILE A 167 29.10 1.74 -13.78
N THR A 168 28.44 1.02 -12.87
CA THR A 168 28.65 1.16 -11.42
C THR A 168 29.37 -0.06 -10.84
N LEU A 169 30.24 0.20 -9.88
CA LEU A 169 30.87 -0.84 -9.06
C LEU A 169 30.11 -0.94 -7.72
N VAL A 170 29.57 -2.11 -7.45
CA VAL A 170 28.87 -2.41 -6.19
C VAL A 170 29.69 -3.41 -5.40
N ARG A 171 30.24 -2.97 -4.26
CA ARG A 171 31.07 -3.79 -3.37
C ARG A 171 30.21 -4.64 -2.44
N PRO A 172 30.77 -5.67 -1.82
CA PRO A 172 30.08 -6.46 -0.81
C PRO A 172 29.48 -5.59 0.31
N GLY A 173 28.20 -5.79 0.58
CA GLY A 173 27.44 -5.05 1.59
C GLY A 173 26.94 -3.67 1.14
N GLU A 174 27.31 -3.18 -0.04
CA GLU A 174 26.80 -1.92 -0.60
C GLU A 174 25.40 -2.12 -1.21
N ARG A 175 24.63 -1.01 -1.25
CA ARG A 175 23.36 -0.98 -1.98
C ARG A 175 23.59 -0.69 -3.45
N ILE A 176 22.82 -1.33 -4.30
CA ILE A 176 22.81 -1.09 -5.74
C ILE A 176 22.21 0.29 -6.02
N GLY A 177 22.91 1.12 -6.81
CA GLY A 177 22.58 2.53 -7.00
C GLY A 177 21.46 2.81 -8.00
N ALA A 178 21.27 1.93 -8.98
CA ALA A 178 20.26 2.07 -10.04
C ALA A 178 19.83 0.70 -10.55
N ASP A 179 18.67 0.65 -11.22
CA ASP A 179 18.21 -0.55 -11.92
C ASP A 179 19.12 -0.80 -13.14
N GLY A 180 19.56 -2.04 -13.31
CA GLY A 180 20.47 -2.35 -14.39
C GLY A 180 20.82 -3.83 -14.52
N GLN A 181 21.73 -4.14 -15.41
CA GLN A 181 22.18 -5.49 -15.72
C GLN A 181 23.63 -5.72 -15.26
N ILE A 182 23.89 -6.87 -14.69
CA ILE A 182 25.23 -7.28 -14.29
C ILE A 182 26.07 -7.56 -15.54
N LEU A 183 27.20 -6.82 -15.67
CA LEU A 183 28.19 -7.05 -16.73
C LEU A 183 29.26 -8.05 -16.29
N GLN A 184 29.69 -7.98 -15.03
CA GLN A 184 30.76 -8.81 -14.46
C GLN A 184 30.55 -9.03 -12.96
N GLY A 185 30.99 -10.19 -12.48
CA GLY A 185 30.91 -10.61 -11.08
C GLY A 185 29.73 -11.54 -10.84
N THR A 186 29.78 -12.23 -9.70
CA THR A 186 28.71 -13.09 -9.19
C THR A 186 28.57 -12.80 -7.70
N SER A 187 27.35 -12.72 -7.20
CA SER A 187 27.06 -12.45 -5.81
C SER A 187 25.65 -12.87 -5.44
N ASP A 188 25.41 -13.11 -4.16
CA ASP A 188 24.06 -13.24 -3.63
C ASP A 188 23.53 -11.85 -3.30
N VAL A 189 22.43 -11.44 -3.92
CA VAL A 189 21.83 -10.12 -3.71
C VAL A 189 20.60 -10.25 -2.83
N ASP A 190 20.58 -9.54 -1.70
CA ASP A 190 19.41 -9.44 -0.83
C ASP A 190 18.39 -8.47 -1.46
N GLN A 191 17.36 -9.02 -2.07
CA GLN A 191 16.28 -8.29 -2.73
C GLN A 191 15.02 -8.20 -1.85
N ALA A 192 15.07 -8.63 -0.59
CA ALA A 192 13.93 -8.67 0.32
C ALA A 192 13.20 -7.33 0.48
N THR A 193 13.90 -6.21 0.27
CA THR A 193 13.34 -4.87 0.32
C THR A 193 12.41 -4.56 -0.85
N ILE A 194 12.59 -5.22 -1.98
CA ILE A 194 11.82 -5.02 -3.23
C ILE A 194 10.95 -6.23 -3.53
N THR A 195 11.51 -7.44 -3.55
CA THR A 195 10.76 -8.67 -3.90
C THR A 195 10.08 -9.31 -2.70
N GLY A 196 10.52 -9.01 -1.48
CA GLY A 196 10.02 -9.65 -0.25
C GLY A 196 10.60 -11.03 0.03
N GLU A 197 11.38 -11.61 -0.87
CA GLU A 197 12.00 -12.91 -0.67
C GLU A 197 13.06 -12.83 0.45
N PRO A 198 12.94 -13.65 1.51
CA PRO A 198 13.84 -13.54 2.67
C PRO A 198 15.24 -14.08 2.40
N LEU A 199 15.43 -14.86 1.35
CA LEU A 199 16.72 -15.44 0.97
C LEU A 199 17.38 -14.59 -0.12
N PRO A 200 18.69 -14.31 0.00
CA PRO A 200 19.44 -13.68 -1.08
C PRO A 200 19.37 -14.50 -2.36
N VAL A 201 19.25 -13.84 -3.49
CA VAL A 201 19.17 -14.46 -4.82
C VAL A 201 20.56 -14.45 -5.46
N ALA A 202 21.04 -15.60 -5.90
CA ALA A 202 22.29 -15.69 -6.64
C ALA A 202 22.16 -14.98 -7.99
N LYS A 203 23.07 -14.07 -8.28
CA LYS A 203 23.11 -13.23 -9.48
C LYS A 203 24.43 -13.40 -10.23
N GLN A 204 24.33 -13.45 -11.55
CA GLN A 204 25.45 -13.66 -12.47
C GLN A 204 25.41 -12.66 -13.64
N PRO A 205 26.45 -12.56 -14.48
CA PRO A 205 26.44 -11.69 -15.64
C PRO A 205 25.24 -11.96 -16.55
N GLY A 206 24.54 -10.91 -16.94
CA GLY A 206 23.29 -10.94 -17.71
C GLY A 206 22.02 -10.84 -16.86
N ASP A 207 22.09 -11.02 -15.53
CA ASP A 207 20.92 -10.89 -14.66
C ASP A 207 20.61 -9.43 -14.34
N GLU A 208 19.32 -9.14 -14.20
CA GLU A 208 18.85 -7.83 -13.72
C GLU A 208 19.04 -7.68 -12.21
N VAL A 209 19.35 -6.45 -11.79
CA VAL A 209 19.40 -6.02 -10.39
C VAL A 209 18.69 -4.69 -10.21
N PHE A 210 18.18 -4.47 -9.00
CA PHE A 210 17.32 -3.32 -8.69
C PHE A 210 17.99 -2.36 -7.70
N ALA A 211 17.78 -1.07 -7.90
CA ALA A 211 18.20 -0.03 -6.96
C ALA A 211 17.68 -0.31 -5.54
N GLY A 212 18.51 -0.03 -4.53
CA GLY A 212 18.14 -0.22 -3.13
C GLY A 212 18.31 -1.63 -2.58
N THR A 213 18.53 -2.65 -3.42
CA THR A 213 18.88 -4.01 -2.97
C THR A 213 20.32 -4.06 -2.44
N VAL A 214 20.63 -5.01 -1.56
CA VAL A 214 21.93 -5.10 -0.91
C VAL A 214 22.77 -6.21 -1.53
N ASN A 215 23.94 -5.84 -2.04
CA ASN A 215 24.89 -6.80 -2.58
C ASN A 215 25.49 -7.66 -1.45
N GLY A 216 25.64 -8.96 -1.68
CA GLY A 216 26.16 -9.92 -0.72
C GLY A 216 27.69 -9.95 -0.67
N THR A 217 28.28 -11.07 -1.08
CA THR A 217 29.72 -11.38 -0.86
C THR A 217 30.62 -11.06 -2.04
N GLY A 218 30.09 -10.95 -3.27
CA GLY A 218 30.83 -10.66 -4.48
C GLY A 218 30.85 -9.17 -4.83
N ALA A 219 31.81 -8.73 -5.66
CA ALA A 219 31.77 -7.41 -6.28
C ALA A 219 31.08 -7.50 -7.63
N LEU A 220 30.13 -6.59 -7.90
CA LEU A 220 29.36 -6.55 -9.13
C LEU A 220 29.70 -5.30 -9.94
N ARG A 221 29.84 -5.46 -11.27
CA ARG A 221 29.80 -4.35 -12.22
C ARG A 221 28.46 -4.34 -12.90
N VAL A 222 27.70 -3.26 -12.69
CA VAL A 222 26.31 -3.12 -13.16
C VAL A 222 26.25 -1.98 -14.16
N ARG A 223 25.70 -2.25 -15.35
CA ARG A 223 25.33 -1.21 -16.30
C ARG A 223 23.95 -0.70 -15.99
N VAL A 224 23.82 0.59 -15.82
CA VAL A 224 22.55 1.28 -15.59
C VAL A 224 21.69 1.17 -16.86
N GLU A 225 20.48 0.61 -16.74
CA GLU A 225 19.54 0.44 -17.86
C GLU A 225 18.35 1.39 -17.78
N ARG A 226 18.05 1.90 -16.59
CA ARG A 226 16.94 2.86 -16.37
C ARG A 226 17.45 4.11 -15.67
N ASP A 227 16.80 5.23 -15.98
CA ASP A 227 17.04 6.47 -15.23
C ASP A 227 16.74 6.24 -13.74
N PRO A 228 17.57 6.72 -12.82
CA PRO A 228 17.32 6.57 -11.38
C PRO A 228 15.97 7.10 -10.92
N SER A 229 15.44 8.15 -11.56
CA SER A 229 14.10 8.70 -11.27
C SER A 229 12.96 7.77 -11.70
N ASP A 230 13.23 6.86 -12.64
CA ASP A 230 12.29 5.84 -13.13
C ASP A 230 12.55 4.44 -12.57
N SER A 231 13.49 4.32 -11.61
CA SER A 231 13.75 3.06 -10.92
C SER A 231 12.50 2.58 -10.17
N VAL A 232 12.40 1.25 -9.97
CA VAL A 232 11.28 0.65 -9.21
C VAL A 232 11.10 1.35 -7.87
N ILE A 233 12.21 1.60 -7.17
CA ILE A 233 12.17 2.24 -5.85
C ILE A 233 11.74 3.72 -5.93
N ALA A 234 12.17 4.47 -6.95
CA ALA A 234 11.77 5.86 -7.12
C ALA A 234 10.27 5.99 -7.38
N ARG A 235 9.68 5.07 -8.17
CA ARG A 235 8.23 5.03 -8.39
C ARG A 235 7.45 4.62 -7.15
N ILE A 236 7.96 3.69 -6.36
CA ILE A 236 7.39 3.35 -5.05
C ILE A 236 7.36 4.58 -4.15
N VAL A 237 8.48 5.32 -4.07
CA VAL A 237 8.62 6.58 -3.32
C VAL A 237 7.56 7.58 -3.76
N LYS A 238 7.47 7.85 -5.06
CA LYS A 238 6.52 8.80 -5.64
C LYS A 238 5.07 8.41 -5.33
N MET A 239 4.70 7.15 -5.49
CA MET A 239 3.34 6.67 -5.14
C MET A 239 3.00 6.91 -3.67
N VAL A 240 3.95 6.68 -2.77
CA VAL A 240 3.74 6.86 -1.34
C VAL A 240 3.62 8.36 -0.99
N GLU A 241 4.38 9.24 -1.64
CA GLU A 241 4.25 10.69 -1.50
C GLU A 241 2.89 11.18 -2.01
N GLU A 242 2.49 10.79 -3.23
CA GLU A 242 1.19 11.12 -3.81
C GLU A 242 0.03 10.60 -2.96
N ALA A 243 0.18 9.39 -2.38
CA ALA A 243 -0.81 8.83 -1.47
C ALA A 243 -1.02 9.67 -0.22
N SER A 244 0.06 10.30 0.27
CA SER A 244 0.01 11.15 1.47
C SER A 244 -0.65 12.51 1.23
N GLU A 245 -0.61 13.00 -0.01
CA GLU A 245 -1.20 14.28 -0.40
C GLU A 245 -2.67 14.18 -0.81
N THR A 246 -3.13 12.97 -1.16
CA THR A 246 -4.49 12.76 -1.67
C THR A 246 -5.51 12.72 -0.53
N LYS A 247 -6.55 13.55 -0.63
CA LYS A 247 -7.63 13.63 0.36
C LYS A 247 -8.71 12.59 0.12
N ALA A 248 -9.06 11.81 1.13
CA ALA A 248 -10.14 10.83 1.07
C ALA A 248 -11.52 11.50 0.92
N PRO A 249 -12.52 10.84 0.28
CA PRO A 249 -13.88 11.36 0.14
C PRO A 249 -14.52 11.75 1.48
N THR A 250 -14.32 10.96 2.52
CA THR A 250 -14.78 11.29 3.88
C THR A 250 -14.13 12.57 4.39
N GLN A 251 -12.87 12.82 4.11
CA GLN A 251 -12.19 14.05 4.48
C GLN A 251 -12.74 15.26 3.73
N LEU A 252 -12.92 15.16 2.41
CA LEU A 252 -13.51 16.25 1.61
C LEU A 252 -14.93 16.60 2.06
N PHE A 253 -15.71 15.58 2.46
CA PHE A 253 -17.03 15.78 3.02
C PHE A 253 -16.97 16.52 4.36
N ILE A 254 -16.03 16.15 5.23
CA ILE A 254 -15.85 16.81 6.54
C ILE A 254 -15.37 18.25 6.35
N GLU A 255 -14.41 18.53 5.47
CA GLU A 255 -13.95 19.89 5.16
C GLU A 255 -15.11 20.78 4.66
N LYS A 256 -16.03 20.23 3.86
CA LYS A 256 -17.21 20.95 3.40
C LYS A 256 -18.21 21.23 4.54
N ILE A 257 -18.36 20.32 5.48
CA ILE A 257 -19.18 20.54 6.68
C ILE A 257 -18.51 21.56 7.58
N GLU A 258 -17.20 21.44 7.78
CA GLU A 258 -16.40 22.32 8.61
C GLU A 258 -16.52 23.79 8.18
N GLN A 259 -16.43 24.09 6.90
CA GLN A 259 -16.64 25.46 6.40
C GLN A 259 -18.00 26.05 6.79
N ARG A 260 -19.07 25.25 6.70
CA ARG A 260 -20.42 25.69 7.10
C ARG A 260 -20.55 25.79 8.60
N TYR A 261 -19.95 24.86 9.32
CA TYR A 261 -19.90 24.84 10.77
C TYR A 261 -19.15 26.05 11.32
N SER A 262 -17.98 26.40 10.75
CA SER A 262 -17.17 27.55 11.15
C SER A 262 -17.92 28.87 11.00
N ILE A 263 -18.68 29.06 9.92
CA ILE A 263 -19.54 30.23 9.75
C ILE A 263 -20.62 30.28 10.86
N GLY A 264 -21.28 29.16 11.12
CA GLY A 264 -22.29 29.03 12.18
C GLY A 264 -21.68 29.32 13.57
N MET A 265 -20.49 28.79 13.84
CA MET A 265 -19.75 29.00 15.09
C MET A 265 -19.39 30.48 15.28
N VAL A 266 -18.89 31.15 14.24
CA VAL A 266 -18.58 32.61 14.33
C VAL A 266 -19.84 33.43 14.64
N LEU A 267 -20.94 33.15 13.94
CA LEU A 267 -22.22 33.84 14.20
C LEU A 267 -22.72 33.57 15.62
N ALA A 268 -22.62 32.34 16.11
CA ALA A 268 -22.99 31.97 17.47
C ALA A 268 -22.06 32.67 18.51
N THR A 269 -20.75 32.74 18.26
CA THR A 269 -19.79 33.44 19.10
C THR A 269 -20.13 34.93 19.20
N LEU A 270 -20.45 35.58 18.08
CA LEU A 270 -20.90 36.97 18.07
C LEU A 270 -22.21 37.13 18.83
N ALA A 271 -23.14 36.19 18.73
CA ALA A 271 -24.38 36.25 19.51
C ALA A 271 -24.12 36.07 21.03
N VAL A 272 -23.27 35.10 21.41
CA VAL A 272 -22.86 34.89 22.82
C VAL A 272 -22.16 36.12 23.40
N PHE A 273 -21.46 36.90 22.57
CA PHE A 273 -20.85 38.17 22.97
C PHE A 273 -21.90 39.29 23.05
N ALA A 274 -22.66 39.51 21.98
CA ALA A 274 -23.50 40.71 21.83
C ALA A 274 -24.80 40.66 22.65
N VAL A 275 -25.43 39.48 22.78
CA VAL A 275 -26.71 39.32 23.46
C VAL A 275 -26.59 39.66 24.97
N PRO A 276 -25.69 39.06 25.76
CA PRO A 276 -25.52 39.42 27.16
C PRO A 276 -25.18 40.90 27.35
N LEU A 277 -24.32 41.47 26.50
CA LEU A 277 -23.95 42.87 26.52
C LEU A 277 -25.16 43.80 26.29
N ALA A 278 -26.08 43.42 25.37
CA ALA A 278 -27.31 44.16 25.12
C ALA A 278 -28.31 44.11 26.31
N PHE A 279 -28.22 43.06 27.13
CA PHE A 279 -29.04 42.90 28.36
C PHE A 279 -28.37 43.46 29.61
N GLY A 280 -27.22 44.11 29.49
CA GLY A 280 -26.56 44.86 30.56
C GLY A 280 -25.43 44.15 31.30
N ASP A 281 -24.98 43.02 30.78
CA ASP A 281 -23.77 42.34 31.27
C ASP A 281 -22.53 43.22 31.02
N ASN A 282 -21.49 43.02 31.83
CA ASN A 282 -20.25 43.77 31.63
C ASN A 282 -19.45 43.23 30.46
N LEU A 283 -18.67 44.10 29.81
CA LEU A 283 -17.87 43.76 28.63
C LEU A 283 -16.91 42.57 28.88
N GLN A 284 -16.32 42.53 30.08
CA GLN A 284 -15.34 41.49 30.44
C GLN A 284 -15.97 40.10 30.49
N SER A 285 -17.14 39.95 31.19
CA SER A 285 -17.81 38.65 31.26
C SER A 285 -18.36 38.20 29.91
N ALA A 286 -18.90 39.10 29.10
CA ALA A 286 -19.38 38.81 27.76
C ALA A 286 -18.23 38.35 26.84
N LEU A 287 -17.08 39.02 26.90
CA LEU A 287 -15.91 38.65 26.11
C LEU A 287 -15.33 37.27 26.53
N LEU A 288 -15.12 37.06 27.83
CA LEU A 288 -14.59 35.80 28.35
C LEU A 288 -15.51 34.61 27.99
N ARG A 289 -16.83 34.80 28.07
CA ARG A 289 -17.82 33.79 27.67
C ARG A 289 -17.75 33.52 26.18
N ALA A 290 -17.69 34.53 25.34
CA ALA A 290 -17.55 34.33 23.89
C ALA A 290 -16.23 33.67 23.52
N MET A 291 -15.13 33.96 24.21
CA MET A 291 -13.84 33.29 24.03
C MET A 291 -13.92 31.81 24.41
N THR A 292 -14.52 31.50 25.58
CA THR A 292 -14.70 30.11 26.02
C THR A 292 -15.55 29.33 25.02
N PHE A 293 -16.68 29.88 24.57
CA PHE A 293 -17.54 29.29 23.57
C PHE A 293 -16.79 29.00 22.28
N MET A 294 -16.02 29.98 21.77
CA MET A 294 -15.27 29.85 20.52
C MET A 294 -14.24 28.70 20.59
N ILE A 295 -13.54 28.56 21.73
CA ILE A 295 -12.55 27.49 21.94
C ILE A 295 -13.24 26.12 21.94
N VAL A 296 -14.28 25.93 22.76
CA VAL A 296 -14.93 24.65 22.93
C VAL A 296 -15.75 24.21 21.70
N ALA A 297 -16.20 25.16 20.90
CA ALA A 297 -16.90 24.93 19.64
C ALA A 297 -15.94 24.79 18.46
N SER A 298 -14.62 24.90 18.62
CA SER A 298 -13.66 24.74 17.52
C SER A 298 -13.68 23.31 16.91
N PRO A 299 -13.61 23.18 15.59
CA PRO A 299 -13.66 21.88 14.91
C PRO A 299 -12.32 21.13 14.86
N CYS A 300 -11.22 21.59 15.50
CA CYS A 300 -9.87 21.00 15.38
C CYS A 300 -9.84 19.48 15.61
N ALA A 301 -10.56 18.97 16.63
CA ALA A 301 -10.67 17.53 16.88
C ALA A 301 -11.39 16.77 15.75
N VAL A 302 -12.31 17.42 15.02
CA VAL A 302 -13.02 16.82 13.89
C VAL A 302 -12.09 16.69 12.68
N VAL A 303 -11.27 17.68 12.41
CA VAL A 303 -10.24 17.66 11.34
C VAL A 303 -9.25 16.53 11.58
N LEU A 304 -8.71 16.44 12.80
CA LEU A 304 -7.79 15.35 13.19
C LEU A 304 -8.42 13.97 13.26
N SER A 305 -9.75 13.87 13.15
CA SER A 305 -10.43 12.57 13.22
C SER A 305 -10.17 11.67 12.03
N THR A 306 -9.84 12.19 10.85
CA THR A 306 -9.85 11.45 9.57
C THR A 306 -8.46 11.08 9.06
N MET A 307 -7.56 12.04 8.95
CA MET A 307 -6.26 11.83 8.30
C MET A 307 -5.32 10.90 9.07
N PRO A 308 -5.07 11.07 10.39
CA PRO A 308 -4.13 10.23 11.10
C PRO A 308 -4.44 8.73 11.04
N PRO A 309 -5.69 8.24 11.18
CA PRO A 309 -6.01 6.84 11.01
C PRO A 309 -5.71 6.29 9.60
N LEU A 310 -6.07 7.03 8.55
CA LEU A 310 -5.88 6.59 7.17
C LEU A 310 -4.40 6.56 6.79
N LEU A 311 -3.65 7.63 7.07
CA LEU A 311 -2.21 7.69 6.82
C LEU A 311 -1.44 6.66 7.64
N SER A 312 -1.85 6.41 8.90
CA SER A 312 -1.27 5.36 9.73
C SER A 312 -1.50 3.97 9.15
N ALA A 313 -2.67 3.74 8.54
CA ALA A 313 -2.98 2.48 7.86
C ALA A 313 -2.15 2.33 6.57
N ILE A 314 -2.02 3.38 5.75
CA ILE A 314 -1.15 3.38 4.55
C ILE A 314 0.29 3.05 4.94
N ALA A 315 0.85 3.75 5.94
CA ALA A 315 2.21 3.52 6.41
C ALA A 315 2.41 2.09 6.95
N ASN A 316 1.39 1.52 7.61
CA ASN A 316 1.46 0.15 8.11
C ASN A 316 1.37 -0.87 6.97
N ALA A 317 0.44 -0.70 6.02
CA ALA A 317 0.32 -1.54 4.83
C ALA A 317 1.62 -1.54 4.01
N GLY A 318 2.22 -0.37 3.78
CA GLY A 318 3.49 -0.21 3.07
C GLY A 318 4.64 -0.99 3.72
N ARG A 319 4.75 -0.98 5.05
CA ARG A 319 5.75 -1.80 5.78
C ARG A 319 5.58 -3.30 5.56
N HIS A 320 4.38 -3.75 5.24
CA HIS A 320 4.06 -5.15 4.97
C HIS A 320 3.96 -5.47 3.47
N GLY A 321 4.47 -4.57 2.62
CA GLY A 321 4.61 -4.82 1.19
C GLY A 321 3.36 -4.52 0.36
N ILE A 322 2.39 -3.77 0.90
CA ILE A 322 1.26 -3.27 0.12
C ILE A 322 1.35 -1.75 0.00
N LEU A 323 1.47 -1.27 -1.24
CA LEU A 323 1.50 0.15 -1.56
C LEU A 323 0.12 0.60 -2.05
N ALA A 324 -0.60 1.35 -1.22
CA ALA A 324 -1.85 1.99 -1.61
C ALA A 324 -1.56 3.38 -2.17
N LYS A 325 -2.07 3.69 -3.36
CA LYS A 325 -1.80 4.96 -4.08
C LYS A 325 -2.45 6.19 -3.46
N SER A 326 -3.39 6.04 -2.54
CA SER A 326 -4.08 7.18 -1.93
C SER A 326 -4.86 6.82 -0.68
N ALA A 327 -5.19 7.84 0.14
CA ALA A 327 -6.14 7.70 1.23
C ALA A 327 -7.54 7.29 0.73
N VAL A 328 -7.89 7.67 -0.51
CA VAL A 328 -9.13 7.24 -1.19
C VAL A 328 -9.16 5.73 -1.35
N VAL A 329 -8.05 5.15 -1.84
CA VAL A 329 -7.91 3.70 -2.03
C VAL A 329 -8.03 2.98 -0.69
N MET A 330 -7.35 3.48 0.35
CA MET A 330 -7.45 2.90 1.69
C MET A 330 -8.89 2.95 2.22
N GLU A 331 -9.64 4.01 1.95
CA GLU A 331 -11.05 4.08 2.34
C GLU A 331 -11.91 3.10 1.54
N ARG A 332 -11.69 2.96 0.22
CA ARG A 332 -12.40 2.04 -0.67
C ARG A 332 -12.18 0.59 -0.29
N LEU A 333 -10.94 0.19 0.02
CA LEU A 333 -10.61 -1.16 0.48
C LEU A 333 -11.41 -1.56 1.73
N GLY A 334 -11.71 -0.61 2.62
CA GLY A 334 -12.57 -0.84 3.78
C GLY A 334 -14.04 -1.10 3.45
N GLN A 335 -14.48 -0.79 2.24
CA GLN A 335 -15.88 -0.92 1.78
C GLN A 335 -16.14 -2.19 0.96
N ILE A 336 -15.08 -2.95 0.63
CA ILE A 336 -15.16 -4.16 -0.20
C ILE A 336 -16.13 -5.18 0.40
N ASN A 337 -17.03 -5.70 -0.46
CA ASN A 337 -18.01 -6.74 -0.12
C ASN A 337 -18.07 -7.88 -1.15
N ALA A 338 -17.31 -7.79 -2.25
CA ALA A 338 -17.12 -8.83 -3.23
C ALA A 338 -15.66 -8.83 -3.71
N VAL A 339 -15.12 -10.01 -4.04
CA VAL A 339 -13.75 -10.15 -4.52
C VAL A 339 -13.74 -11.01 -5.77
N ALA A 340 -13.03 -10.56 -6.79
CA ALA A 340 -12.70 -11.31 -7.99
C ALA A 340 -11.19 -11.51 -8.04
N LEU A 341 -10.76 -12.76 -8.23
CA LEU A 341 -9.36 -13.15 -8.30
C LEU A 341 -9.05 -13.64 -9.72
N ASP A 342 -7.98 -13.14 -10.30
CA ASP A 342 -7.42 -13.77 -11.49
C ASP A 342 -6.73 -15.09 -11.11
N LYS A 343 -6.46 -15.95 -12.09
CA LYS A 343 -5.74 -17.19 -11.91
C LYS A 343 -4.23 -16.95 -11.93
N THR A 344 -3.73 -16.55 -13.12
CA THR A 344 -2.30 -16.55 -13.45
C THR A 344 -1.57 -15.39 -12.75
N GLY A 345 -0.47 -15.70 -12.06
CA GLY A 345 0.27 -14.69 -11.30
C GLY A 345 -0.46 -14.12 -10.06
N THR A 346 -1.67 -14.60 -9.78
CA THR A 346 -2.49 -14.22 -8.62
C THR A 346 -2.68 -15.39 -7.68
N LEU A 347 -3.54 -16.36 -8.00
CA LEU A 347 -3.67 -17.60 -7.25
C LEU A 347 -2.50 -18.54 -7.49
N THR A 348 -1.85 -18.42 -8.64
CA THR A 348 -0.65 -19.15 -9.02
C THR A 348 0.58 -18.24 -8.99
N GLU A 349 1.78 -18.85 -9.06
CA GLU A 349 3.05 -18.11 -8.98
C GLU A 349 3.40 -17.32 -10.26
N GLY A 350 2.64 -17.52 -11.37
CA GLY A 350 2.88 -16.88 -12.66
C GLY A 350 4.17 -17.39 -13.34
N THR A 351 4.65 -18.57 -12.95
CA THR A 351 5.82 -19.23 -13.52
C THR A 351 5.41 -20.58 -14.08
N PRO A 352 4.76 -20.60 -15.26
CA PRO A 352 4.35 -21.85 -15.88
C PRO A 352 5.57 -22.74 -16.14
N ARG A 353 5.41 -24.04 -15.90
CA ARG A 353 6.42 -25.06 -16.15
C ARG A 353 5.84 -26.18 -16.98
N LEU A 354 6.65 -26.73 -17.88
CA LEU A 354 6.30 -27.94 -18.62
C LEU A 354 6.30 -29.14 -17.65
N THR A 355 5.16 -29.81 -17.52
CA THR A 355 4.95 -30.94 -16.62
C THR A 355 4.84 -32.24 -17.38
N ASP A 356 4.12 -32.26 -18.50
CA ASP A 356 3.87 -33.45 -19.28
C ASP A 356 4.24 -33.30 -20.77
N ILE A 357 4.79 -34.34 -21.35
CA ILE A 357 5.16 -34.44 -22.76
C ILE A 357 4.54 -35.71 -23.30
N CYS A 358 3.50 -35.58 -24.10
CA CYS A 358 2.71 -36.69 -24.61
C CYS A 358 2.84 -36.82 -26.15
N PRO A 359 3.82 -37.57 -26.68
CA PRO A 359 3.86 -37.92 -28.11
C PRO A 359 2.61 -38.73 -28.49
N LEU A 360 1.98 -38.37 -29.62
CA LEU A 360 0.77 -39.11 -30.06
C LEU A 360 1.10 -40.44 -30.69
N PRO A 361 0.21 -41.46 -30.54
CA PRO A 361 0.33 -42.72 -31.23
C PRO A 361 0.39 -42.53 -32.76
N GLY A 362 1.40 -43.11 -33.40
CA GLY A 362 1.63 -42.96 -34.84
C GLY A 362 2.53 -41.78 -35.23
N SER A 363 2.94 -40.93 -34.28
CA SER A 363 4.06 -40.01 -34.51
C SER A 363 5.38 -40.79 -34.43
N ASP A 364 6.36 -40.37 -35.21
CA ASP A 364 7.72 -40.93 -35.21
C ASP A 364 8.62 -40.24 -34.16
N LEU A 365 7.99 -39.46 -33.22
CA LEU A 365 8.68 -38.66 -32.24
C LEU A 365 8.63 -39.29 -30.84
N ASP A 366 9.76 -39.30 -30.16
CA ASP A 366 9.82 -39.53 -28.73
C ASP A 366 9.64 -38.22 -27.96
N GLN A 367 9.58 -38.28 -26.63
CA GLN A 367 9.38 -37.09 -25.76
C GLN A 367 10.46 -36.03 -26.00
N ALA A 368 11.72 -36.40 -26.15
CA ALA A 368 12.82 -35.47 -26.34
C ALA A 368 12.74 -34.79 -27.73
N SER A 369 12.39 -35.54 -28.78
CA SER A 369 12.23 -35.01 -30.13
C SER A 369 11.00 -34.07 -30.23
N LEU A 370 9.89 -34.43 -29.59
CA LEU A 370 8.69 -33.58 -29.52
C LEU A 370 8.98 -32.27 -28.79
N LEU A 371 9.64 -32.35 -27.64
CA LEU A 371 10.02 -31.16 -26.88
C LEU A 371 10.99 -30.28 -27.68
N ARG A 372 12.02 -30.88 -28.30
CA ARG A 372 12.98 -30.13 -29.13
C ARG A 372 12.28 -29.42 -30.29
N LEU A 373 11.33 -30.07 -30.93
CA LEU A 373 10.57 -29.49 -32.06
C LEU A 373 9.72 -28.32 -31.63
N ALA A 374 8.95 -28.49 -30.55
CA ALA A 374 8.12 -27.45 -29.99
C ALA A 374 8.95 -26.25 -29.46
N ALA A 375 10.02 -26.54 -28.72
CA ALA A 375 10.91 -25.49 -28.19
C ALA A 375 11.63 -24.71 -29.29
N SER A 376 12.04 -25.38 -30.39
CA SER A 376 12.63 -24.70 -31.55
C SER A 376 11.63 -23.74 -32.19
N ALA A 377 10.36 -24.13 -32.35
CA ALA A 377 9.32 -23.28 -32.90
C ALA A 377 8.93 -22.14 -31.99
N GLU A 378 8.93 -22.33 -30.67
CA GLU A 378 8.59 -21.34 -29.65
C GLU A 378 9.75 -20.42 -29.25
N HIS A 379 10.98 -20.73 -29.67
CA HIS A 379 12.18 -19.98 -29.27
C HIS A 379 12.11 -18.47 -29.57
N PRO A 380 11.50 -18.00 -30.69
CA PRO A 380 11.32 -16.58 -30.94
C PRO A 380 10.14 -15.94 -30.19
N SER A 381 9.32 -16.72 -29.49
CA SER A 381 8.12 -16.26 -28.81
C SER A 381 8.45 -15.75 -27.39
N GLU A 382 7.91 -14.60 -27.04
CA GLU A 382 8.03 -14.04 -25.68
C GLU A 382 6.91 -14.51 -24.73
N HIS A 383 5.98 -15.33 -25.21
CA HIS A 383 4.84 -15.77 -24.41
C HIS A 383 5.29 -16.62 -23.21
N PRO A 384 4.70 -16.49 -22.00
CA PRO A 384 5.10 -17.26 -20.82
C PRO A 384 5.07 -18.79 -21.02
N LEU A 385 4.09 -19.32 -21.76
CA LEU A 385 4.01 -20.74 -22.08
C LEU A 385 5.15 -21.18 -23.01
N ALA A 386 5.54 -20.33 -23.95
CA ALA A 386 6.68 -20.59 -24.84
C ALA A 386 7.98 -20.68 -24.05
N ARG A 387 8.21 -19.76 -23.12
CA ARG A 387 9.38 -19.78 -22.23
C ARG A 387 9.44 -21.09 -21.44
N ALA A 388 8.30 -21.55 -20.88
CA ALA A 388 8.25 -22.84 -20.16
C ALA A 388 8.70 -24.02 -21.01
N VAL A 389 8.32 -24.06 -22.30
CA VAL A 389 8.72 -25.11 -23.24
C VAL A 389 10.19 -24.99 -23.61
N VAL A 390 10.68 -23.79 -23.86
CA VAL A 390 12.09 -23.54 -24.23
C VAL A 390 13.02 -23.83 -23.04
N ASP A 391 12.66 -23.41 -21.84
CA ASP A 391 13.47 -23.66 -20.64
C ASP A 391 13.51 -25.15 -20.29
N ALA A 392 12.41 -25.85 -20.42
CA ALA A 392 12.38 -27.30 -20.24
C ALA A 392 13.27 -28.09 -21.27
N ALA A 393 13.43 -27.52 -22.46
CA ALA A 393 14.34 -28.07 -23.46
C ALA A 393 15.81 -27.78 -23.12
N ARG A 394 16.10 -26.57 -22.65
CA ARG A 394 17.43 -26.15 -22.19
C ARG A 394 17.89 -26.94 -20.96
N GLU A 395 17.01 -27.14 -19.98
CA GLU A 395 17.29 -27.97 -18.79
C GLU A 395 17.67 -29.41 -19.13
N ARG A 396 17.25 -29.92 -20.31
CA ARG A 396 17.56 -31.23 -20.83
C ARG A 396 18.70 -31.21 -21.86
N ASP A 397 19.40 -30.11 -21.99
CA ASP A 397 20.49 -29.89 -22.94
C ASP A 397 20.11 -30.25 -24.41
N LEU A 398 18.84 -30.00 -24.77
CA LEU A 398 18.38 -30.27 -26.14
C LEU A 398 18.79 -29.15 -27.10
N PRO A 399 19.46 -29.43 -28.23
CA PRO A 399 19.85 -28.41 -29.19
C PRO A 399 18.62 -27.89 -29.93
N LEU A 400 18.40 -26.56 -29.88
CA LEU A 400 17.29 -25.92 -30.60
C LEU A 400 17.70 -25.61 -32.05
N ALA A 401 16.82 -25.92 -33.00
CA ALA A 401 17.00 -25.56 -34.40
C ALA A 401 16.54 -24.11 -34.65
N ALA A 402 17.07 -23.47 -35.68
CA ALA A 402 16.62 -22.15 -36.09
C ALA A 402 15.18 -22.19 -36.61
N ALA A 403 14.36 -21.21 -36.20
CA ALA A 403 12.99 -21.07 -36.67
C ALA A 403 12.91 -20.01 -37.78
N ASP A 404 12.45 -20.43 -38.95
CA ASP A 404 12.16 -19.53 -40.06
C ASP A 404 10.66 -19.24 -40.17
N ASN A 405 10.30 -18.11 -40.82
CA ASN A 405 8.90 -17.71 -41.08
C ASN A 405 8.01 -17.72 -39.82
N PHE A 406 8.56 -17.26 -38.69
CA PHE A 406 7.83 -17.21 -37.42
C PHE A 406 6.65 -16.25 -37.49
N THR A 407 5.48 -16.72 -37.07
CA THR A 407 4.27 -15.89 -36.89
C THR A 407 3.57 -16.28 -35.62
N SER A 408 3.08 -15.29 -34.86
CA SER A 408 2.29 -15.48 -33.63
C SER A 408 0.93 -14.84 -33.78
N VAL A 409 -0.12 -15.60 -33.41
CA VAL A 409 -1.52 -15.11 -33.41
C VAL A 409 -2.06 -15.22 -32.00
N PRO A 410 -2.41 -14.10 -31.35
CA PRO A 410 -2.93 -14.10 -29.99
C PRO A 410 -4.14 -15.03 -29.81
N GLY A 411 -4.09 -15.85 -28.77
CA GLY A 411 -5.15 -16.83 -28.44
C GLY A 411 -5.21 -18.07 -29.35
N GLN A 412 -4.40 -18.14 -30.40
CA GLN A 412 -4.30 -19.31 -31.27
C GLN A 412 -3.01 -20.09 -31.05
N GLY A 413 -1.88 -19.41 -31.05
CA GLY A 413 -0.54 -20.00 -30.93
C GLY A 413 0.44 -19.43 -31.95
N ILE A 414 1.49 -20.20 -32.22
CA ILE A 414 2.54 -19.84 -33.18
C ILE A 414 2.60 -20.78 -34.37
N THR A 415 3.19 -20.30 -35.46
CA THR A 415 3.57 -21.09 -36.63
C THR A 415 5.00 -20.72 -37.00
N ALA A 416 5.86 -21.73 -37.22
CA ALA A 416 7.24 -21.55 -37.66
C ALA A 416 7.65 -22.71 -38.60
N THR A 417 8.70 -22.49 -39.40
CA THR A 417 9.30 -23.52 -40.23
C THR A 417 10.57 -24.05 -39.56
N ILE A 418 10.62 -25.31 -39.21
CA ILE A 418 11.76 -26.03 -38.61
C ILE A 418 12.15 -27.21 -39.50
N ASP A 419 13.41 -27.27 -39.93
CA ASP A 419 13.93 -28.32 -40.77
C ASP A 419 13.04 -28.61 -42.02
N SER A 420 12.52 -27.55 -42.66
CA SER A 420 11.60 -27.61 -43.83
C SER A 420 10.17 -28.08 -43.53
N HIS A 421 9.80 -28.29 -42.28
CA HIS A 421 8.44 -28.64 -41.86
C HIS A 421 7.74 -27.43 -41.23
N ILE A 422 6.45 -27.27 -41.48
CA ILE A 422 5.61 -26.25 -40.81
C ILE A 422 5.19 -26.80 -39.46
N ILE A 423 5.65 -26.12 -38.39
CA ILE A 423 5.33 -26.49 -37.02
C ILE A 423 4.35 -25.46 -36.48
N GLN A 424 3.26 -25.92 -35.90
CA GLN A 424 2.29 -25.11 -35.20
C GLN A 424 2.23 -25.56 -33.74
N VAL A 425 2.28 -24.62 -32.80
CA VAL A 425 2.19 -24.87 -31.37
C VAL A 425 1.16 -23.91 -30.78
N GLY A 426 0.14 -24.43 -30.07
CA GLY A 426 -0.88 -23.55 -29.53
C GLY A 426 -2.12 -24.23 -28.97
N SER A 427 -3.21 -23.48 -28.89
CA SER A 427 -4.46 -23.91 -28.27
C SER A 427 -5.14 -25.04 -29.03
N PRO A 428 -5.46 -26.16 -28.38
CA PRO A 428 -6.21 -27.27 -29.00
C PRO A 428 -7.52 -26.81 -29.64
N ALA A 429 -8.27 -25.95 -28.97
CA ALA A 429 -9.56 -25.44 -29.45
C ALA A 429 -9.48 -24.64 -30.75
N ARG A 430 -8.28 -24.14 -31.10
CA ARG A 430 -8.08 -23.28 -32.29
C ARG A 430 -7.30 -23.98 -33.41
N LEU A 431 -6.40 -24.89 -33.03
CA LEU A 431 -5.55 -25.58 -34.00
C LEU A 431 -6.14 -26.91 -34.47
N LEU A 432 -6.97 -27.57 -33.63
CA LEU A 432 -7.65 -28.79 -34.00
C LEU A 432 -8.97 -28.49 -34.68
N THR A 433 -9.14 -28.90 -35.94
CA THR A 433 -10.44 -28.80 -36.62
C THR A 433 -11.39 -29.85 -36.04
N SER A 434 -12.67 -29.51 -35.90
CA SER A 434 -13.71 -30.23 -35.15
C SER A 434 -14.15 -31.57 -35.68
N ASN A 435 -13.22 -32.49 -36.07
CA ASN A 435 -13.53 -33.89 -36.26
C ASN A 435 -13.14 -34.65 -35.00
N ALA A 436 -14.12 -34.93 -34.19
CA ALA A 436 -14.08 -35.07 -32.75
C ALA A 436 -13.61 -36.41 -32.17
N ASP A 437 -13.03 -37.31 -32.93
CA ASP A 437 -12.61 -38.60 -32.39
C ASP A 437 -11.18 -38.98 -32.83
N GLY A 438 -10.23 -38.81 -31.91
CA GLY A 438 -8.85 -39.21 -32.18
C GLY A 438 -7.96 -39.16 -30.92
N PRO A 439 -6.83 -39.91 -30.96
CA PRO A 439 -5.93 -39.99 -29.79
C PRO A 439 -5.40 -38.64 -29.30
N HIS A 440 -5.43 -37.61 -30.12
CA HIS A 440 -5.05 -36.26 -29.76
C HIS A 440 -6.08 -35.58 -28.82
N ILE A 441 -7.38 -35.91 -28.98
CA ILE A 441 -8.44 -35.38 -28.10
C ILE A 441 -8.36 -36.05 -26.72
N GLU A 442 -8.13 -37.35 -26.67
CA GLU A 442 -7.92 -38.08 -25.42
C GLU A 442 -6.71 -37.54 -24.67
N ALA A 443 -5.57 -37.37 -25.35
CA ALA A 443 -4.37 -36.80 -24.75
C ALA A 443 -4.56 -35.35 -24.25
N VAL A 444 -5.31 -34.51 -24.98
CA VAL A 444 -5.67 -33.14 -24.51
C VAL A 444 -6.55 -33.23 -23.28
N THR A 445 -7.57 -34.08 -23.30
CA THR A 445 -8.49 -34.24 -22.16
C THR A 445 -7.76 -34.74 -20.92
N ASP A 446 -6.89 -35.74 -21.07
CA ASP A 446 -6.10 -36.28 -19.95
C ASP A 446 -5.22 -35.21 -19.29
N VAL A 447 -4.58 -34.35 -20.09
CA VAL A 447 -3.78 -33.21 -19.59
C VAL A 447 -4.67 -32.20 -18.91
N GLU A 448 -5.81 -31.82 -19.50
CA GLU A 448 -6.72 -30.83 -18.93
C GLU A 448 -7.42 -31.34 -17.65
N ASP A 449 -7.73 -32.61 -17.55
CA ASP A 449 -8.37 -33.25 -16.38
C ASP A 449 -7.42 -33.24 -15.15
N THR A 450 -6.09 -33.15 -15.38
CA THR A 450 -5.12 -32.93 -14.29
C THR A 450 -4.93 -31.47 -13.91
N GLY A 451 -5.72 -30.53 -14.48
CA GLY A 451 -5.67 -29.12 -14.19
C GLY A 451 -4.57 -28.34 -14.92
N GLN A 452 -3.94 -28.97 -15.90
CA GLN A 452 -2.88 -28.36 -16.71
C GLN A 452 -3.44 -27.66 -17.95
N THR A 453 -2.69 -26.73 -18.51
CA THR A 453 -2.98 -26.14 -19.82
C THR A 453 -2.41 -27.04 -20.90
N ALA A 454 -3.26 -27.63 -21.73
CA ALA A 454 -2.84 -28.43 -22.87
C ALA A 454 -2.43 -27.51 -24.04
N VAL A 455 -1.28 -27.81 -24.63
CA VAL A 455 -0.75 -27.16 -25.82
C VAL A 455 -0.51 -28.24 -26.86
N VAL A 456 -1.15 -28.16 -28.03
CA VAL A 456 -0.98 -29.11 -29.09
C VAL A 456 0.16 -28.70 -30.03
N VAL A 457 0.93 -29.71 -30.48
CA VAL A 457 2.00 -29.57 -31.48
C VAL A 457 1.58 -30.24 -32.75
N LEU A 458 1.55 -29.50 -33.86
CA LEU A 458 1.28 -30.04 -35.21
C LEU A 458 2.55 -29.92 -36.06
N ARG A 459 2.79 -30.91 -36.88
CA ARG A 459 3.79 -30.91 -37.95
C ARG A 459 3.06 -31.11 -39.29
N ASP A 460 3.19 -30.13 -40.18
CA ASP A 460 2.51 -30.09 -41.48
C ASP A 460 0.98 -30.31 -41.36
N SER A 461 0.38 -29.63 -40.37
CA SER A 461 -1.05 -29.68 -39.99
C SER A 461 -1.50 -31.05 -39.41
N ILE A 462 -0.61 -31.95 -39.07
CA ILE A 462 -0.91 -33.24 -38.44
C ILE A 462 -0.51 -33.14 -36.94
N PRO A 463 -1.42 -33.44 -36.00
CA PRO A 463 -1.08 -33.49 -34.59
C PRO A 463 -0.02 -34.58 -34.31
N VAL A 464 1.10 -34.17 -33.68
CA VAL A 464 2.21 -35.07 -33.34
C VAL A 464 2.42 -35.24 -31.85
N GLY A 465 1.88 -34.32 -31.05
CA GLY A 465 2.00 -34.38 -29.58
C GLY A 465 1.19 -33.35 -28.87
N VAL A 466 1.05 -33.55 -27.56
CA VAL A 466 0.44 -32.62 -26.58
C VAL A 466 1.45 -32.37 -25.49
N LEU A 467 1.57 -31.12 -25.10
CA LEU A 467 2.39 -30.66 -23.98
C LEU A 467 1.46 -30.20 -22.87
N GLY A 468 1.70 -30.67 -21.65
CA GLY A 468 1.04 -30.19 -20.42
C GLY A 468 1.88 -29.15 -19.73
N ILE A 469 1.28 -27.97 -19.50
CA ILE A 469 1.94 -26.85 -18.80
C ILE A 469 1.13 -26.50 -17.57
N ALA A 470 1.76 -26.52 -16.39
CA ALA A 470 1.14 -26.15 -15.13
C ALA A 470 1.81 -24.91 -14.57
N ASP A 471 0.99 -24.03 -13.99
CA ASP A 471 1.44 -22.93 -13.15
C ASP A 471 1.13 -23.33 -11.69
N GLN A 472 2.14 -23.25 -10.82
CA GLN A 472 2.02 -23.75 -9.45
C GLN A 472 1.07 -22.87 -8.64
N LEU A 473 0.13 -23.53 -7.93
CA LEU A 473 -0.74 -22.85 -6.98
C LEU A 473 0.10 -22.32 -5.82
N ARG A 474 -0.16 -21.06 -5.41
CA ARG A 474 0.50 -20.47 -4.23
C ARG A 474 0.14 -21.25 -2.96
N PRO A 475 1.10 -21.49 -2.05
CA PRO A 475 0.85 -22.25 -0.83
C PRO A 475 -0.23 -21.63 0.06
N ASP A 476 -0.38 -20.31 0.03
CA ASP A 476 -1.32 -19.51 0.83
C ASP A 476 -2.66 -19.24 0.14
N ALA A 477 -2.85 -19.67 -1.13
CA ALA A 477 -4.04 -19.35 -1.92
C ALA A 477 -5.35 -19.81 -1.25
N ALA A 478 -5.43 -21.06 -0.80
CA ALA A 478 -6.63 -21.59 -0.16
C ALA A 478 -6.95 -20.87 1.17
N ALA A 479 -5.93 -20.59 1.98
CA ALA A 479 -6.08 -19.84 3.23
C ALA A 479 -6.56 -18.40 2.96
N THR A 480 -6.02 -17.76 1.93
CA THR A 480 -6.41 -16.41 1.52
C THR A 480 -7.87 -16.37 1.03
N VAL A 481 -8.29 -17.32 0.21
CA VAL A 481 -9.70 -17.44 -0.25
C VAL A 481 -10.65 -17.59 0.95
N ALA A 482 -10.31 -18.46 1.90
CA ALA A 482 -11.10 -18.64 3.12
C ALA A 482 -11.18 -17.35 3.96
N ALA A 483 -10.05 -16.63 4.11
CA ALA A 483 -9.98 -15.36 4.82
C ALA A 483 -10.83 -14.27 4.14
N LEU A 484 -10.76 -14.15 2.82
CA LEU A 484 -11.57 -13.22 2.04
C LEU A 484 -13.06 -13.55 2.16
N THR A 485 -13.41 -14.84 2.14
CA THR A 485 -14.80 -15.30 2.35
C THR A 485 -15.32 -14.88 3.72
N LEU A 486 -14.54 -15.03 4.78
CA LEU A 486 -14.90 -14.58 6.13
C LEU A 486 -15.07 -13.06 6.21
N LEU A 487 -14.20 -12.30 5.53
CA LEU A 487 -14.24 -10.85 5.54
C LEU A 487 -15.43 -10.28 4.76
N THR A 488 -15.77 -10.84 3.60
CA THR A 488 -16.82 -10.31 2.74
C THR A 488 -18.18 -10.96 2.95
N GLY A 489 -18.20 -12.13 3.58
CA GLY A 489 -19.41 -12.97 3.72
C GLY A 489 -19.79 -13.70 2.42
N ARG A 490 -18.90 -13.68 1.41
CA ARG A 490 -19.09 -14.29 0.09
C ARG A 490 -17.79 -14.93 -0.37
N THR A 491 -17.86 -16.09 -1.03
CA THR A 491 -16.72 -16.70 -1.68
C THR A 491 -16.24 -15.81 -2.82
N PRO A 492 -14.93 -15.57 -2.97
CA PRO A 492 -14.38 -14.90 -4.15
C PRO A 492 -14.79 -15.58 -5.46
N VAL A 493 -14.83 -14.82 -6.55
CA VAL A 493 -15.09 -15.32 -7.91
C VAL A 493 -13.75 -15.47 -8.63
N LEU A 494 -13.56 -16.59 -9.33
CA LEU A 494 -12.40 -16.79 -10.20
C LEU A 494 -12.71 -16.21 -11.59
N LEU A 495 -11.89 -15.28 -12.07
CA LEU A 495 -11.92 -14.74 -13.42
C LEU A 495 -10.69 -15.22 -14.19
N THR A 496 -10.85 -15.99 -15.26
CA THR A 496 -9.69 -16.49 -16.03
C THR A 496 -9.98 -16.59 -17.53
N GLY A 497 -8.93 -16.39 -18.32
CA GLY A 497 -8.95 -16.66 -19.76
C GLY A 497 -8.76 -18.15 -20.10
N ASP A 498 -8.43 -18.99 -19.12
CA ASP A 498 -8.20 -20.41 -19.31
C ASP A 498 -9.49 -21.19 -19.62
N ASN A 499 -9.32 -22.45 -20.01
CA ASN A 499 -10.45 -23.32 -20.25
C ASN A 499 -11.20 -23.66 -18.95
N GLU A 500 -12.48 -24.02 -19.09
CA GLU A 500 -13.40 -24.28 -17.99
C GLU A 500 -12.92 -25.40 -17.05
N ARG A 501 -12.33 -26.49 -17.58
CA ARG A 501 -11.90 -27.66 -16.78
C ARG A 501 -10.73 -27.32 -15.88
N ALA A 502 -9.68 -26.71 -16.45
CA ALA A 502 -8.52 -26.28 -15.68
C ALA A 502 -8.88 -25.24 -14.61
N ALA A 503 -9.81 -24.32 -14.94
CA ALA A 503 -10.31 -23.33 -14.00
C ALA A 503 -11.11 -23.96 -12.85
N GLN A 504 -12.00 -24.90 -13.13
CA GLN A 504 -12.78 -25.61 -12.11
C GLN A 504 -11.90 -26.49 -11.20
N HIS A 505 -10.87 -27.16 -11.78
CA HIS A 505 -9.93 -27.94 -10.99
C HIS A 505 -9.18 -27.09 -9.96
N LEU A 506 -8.64 -25.95 -10.39
CA LEU A 506 -7.95 -25.02 -9.50
C LEU A 506 -8.91 -24.42 -8.47
N ALA A 507 -10.11 -24.00 -8.89
CA ALA A 507 -11.14 -23.44 -8.00
C ALA A 507 -11.53 -24.41 -6.88
N ALA A 508 -11.65 -25.71 -7.20
CA ALA A 508 -11.94 -26.74 -6.21
C ALA A 508 -10.82 -26.87 -5.16
N GLN A 509 -9.54 -26.74 -5.58
CA GLN A 509 -8.40 -26.81 -4.66
C GLN A 509 -8.37 -25.66 -3.65
N VAL A 510 -8.82 -24.45 -4.06
CA VAL A 510 -8.81 -23.26 -3.21
C VAL A 510 -10.17 -22.96 -2.55
N GLY A 511 -11.20 -23.76 -2.85
CA GLY A 511 -12.54 -23.57 -2.28
C GLY A 511 -13.38 -22.48 -2.92
N ILE A 512 -13.10 -22.14 -4.20
CA ILE A 512 -13.92 -21.20 -4.99
C ILE A 512 -15.02 -21.99 -5.70
N THR A 513 -16.26 -21.46 -5.70
CA THR A 513 -17.42 -22.10 -6.32
C THR A 513 -17.96 -21.36 -7.54
N ASP A 514 -17.73 -20.05 -7.67
CA ASP A 514 -18.12 -19.27 -8.86
C ASP A 514 -16.89 -19.07 -9.75
N VAL A 515 -16.92 -19.70 -10.93
CA VAL A 515 -15.84 -19.69 -11.91
C VAL A 515 -16.33 -19.09 -13.20
N ARG A 516 -15.59 -18.09 -13.71
CA ARG A 516 -15.82 -17.47 -15.02
C ARG A 516 -14.58 -17.73 -15.87
N ALA A 517 -14.64 -18.75 -16.71
CA ALA A 517 -13.56 -19.21 -17.56
C ALA A 517 -13.69 -18.73 -19.01
N GLY A 518 -12.62 -18.82 -19.79
CA GLY A 518 -12.59 -18.45 -21.21
C GLY A 518 -12.81 -16.96 -21.48
N LEU A 519 -12.57 -16.09 -20.50
CA LEU A 519 -12.83 -14.65 -20.60
C LEU A 519 -11.72 -13.91 -21.34
N LEU A 520 -12.10 -13.07 -22.28
CA LEU A 520 -11.21 -12.03 -22.82
C LEU A 520 -11.11 -10.87 -21.85
N PRO A 521 -10.11 -9.98 -21.95
CA PRO A 521 -9.96 -8.83 -21.06
C PRO A 521 -11.23 -7.96 -20.98
N GLN A 522 -11.92 -7.73 -22.10
CA GLN A 522 -13.16 -6.98 -22.14
C GLN A 522 -14.32 -7.67 -21.43
N ASP A 523 -14.37 -9.00 -21.42
CA ASP A 523 -15.40 -9.76 -20.72
C ASP A 523 -15.21 -9.68 -19.22
N LYS A 524 -13.96 -9.67 -18.72
CA LYS A 524 -13.62 -9.41 -17.31
C LYS A 524 -14.11 -8.03 -16.88
N VAL A 525 -13.88 -6.99 -17.69
CA VAL A 525 -14.39 -5.62 -17.44
C VAL A 525 -15.92 -5.61 -17.35
N SER A 526 -16.59 -6.25 -18.30
CA SER A 526 -18.06 -6.30 -18.33
C SER A 526 -18.64 -7.01 -17.11
N ALA A 527 -18.01 -8.10 -16.65
CA ALA A 527 -18.42 -8.81 -15.45
C ALA A 527 -18.27 -7.93 -14.19
N VAL A 528 -17.16 -7.21 -14.05
CA VAL A 528 -16.90 -6.29 -12.93
C VAL A 528 -17.93 -5.15 -12.94
N GLN A 529 -18.17 -4.52 -14.10
CA GLN A 529 -19.13 -3.43 -14.22
C GLN A 529 -20.56 -3.87 -13.90
N ALA A 530 -20.96 -5.09 -14.28
CA ALA A 530 -22.25 -5.64 -13.92
C ALA A 530 -22.42 -5.77 -12.40
N TRP A 531 -21.41 -6.27 -11.69
CA TRP A 531 -21.46 -6.36 -10.23
C TRP A 531 -21.47 -4.99 -9.55
N GLU A 532 -20.71 -4.00 -10.07
CA GLU A 532 -20.76 -2.62 -9.55
C GLU A 532 -22.13 -1.97 -9.77
N ALA A 533 -22.80 -2.25 -10.91
CA ALA A 533 -24.16 -1.80 -11.18
C ALA A 533 -25.18 -2.39 -10.18
N ASP A 534 -24.94 -3.62 -9.70
CA ASP A 534 -25.71 -4.26 -8.63
C ASP A 534 -25.32 -3.77 -7.21
N ALA A 535 -24.69 -2.60 -7.12
CA ALA A 535 -24.21 -1.96 -5.89
C ALA A 535 -23.23 -2.81 -5.07
N GLN A 536 -22.54 -3.77 -5.67
CA GLN A 536 -21.42 -4.46 -5.05
C GLN A 536 -20.17 -3.58 -5.11
N ARG A 537 -19.36 -3.65 -4.07
CA ARG A 537 -18.03 -3.00 -4.00
C ARG A 537 -16.98 -4.04 -4.28
N VAL A 538 -16.62 -4.15 -5.55
CA VAL A 538 -15.77 -5.24 -6.04
C VAL A 538 -14.29 -4.90 -5.89
N LEU A 539 -13.53 -5.81 -5.27
CA LEU A 539 -12.08 -5.84 -5.37
C LEU A 539 -11.70 -6.79 -6.50
N VAL A 540 -10.93 -6.31 -7.46
CA VAL A 540 -10.25 -7.18 -8.43
C VAL A 540 -8.79 -7.31 -8.03
N VAL A 541 -8.30 -8.56 -8.05
CA VAL A 541 -6.88 -8.88 -7.84
C VAL A 541 -6.37 -9.61 -9.08
N GLY A 542 -5.30 -9.11 -9.67
CA GLY A 542 -4.69 -9.64 -10.88
C GLY A 542 -3.19 -9.37 -10.95
N ASP A 543 -2.50 -9.81 -12.01
CA ASP A 543 -1.07 -9.56 -12.22
C ASP A 543 -0.77 -8.17 -12.80
N GLY A 544 -1.80 -7.43 -13.23
CA GLY A 544 -1.68 -6.09 -13.80
C GLY A 544 -1.25 -6.03 -15.25
N ILE A 545 -1.02 -7.15 -15.92
CA ILE A 545 -0.63 -7.19 -17.34
C ILE A 545 -1.88 -7.35 -18.21
N ASN A 546 -2.59 -8.47 -18.05
CA ASN A 546 -3.79 -8.76 -18.83
C ASN A 546 -5.06 -8.22 -18.18
N ASP A 547 -5.01 -7.99 -16.87
CA ASP A 547 -6.16 -7.58 -16.06
C ASP A 547 -6.22 -6.08 -15.78
N ALA A 548 -5.26 -5.28 -16.32
CA ALA A 548 -5.20 -3.84 -16.12
C ALA A 548 -6.56 -3.14 -16.37
N PRO A 549 -7.32 -3.45 -17.45
CA PRO A 549 -8.63 -2.85 -17.65
C PRO A 549 -9.66 -3.25 -16.59
N ALA A 550 -9.62 -4.48 -16.09
CA ALA A 550 -10.53 -4.97 -15.06
C ALA A 550 -10.18 -4.37 -13.68
N LEU A 551 -8.88 -4.24 -13.36
CA LEU A 551 -8.39 -3.55 -12.16
C LEU A 551 -8.86 -2.10 -12.12
N ALA A 552 -8.77 -1.38 -13.25
CA ALA A 552 -9.20 0.01 -13.36
C ALA A 552 -10.72 0.18 -13.31
N ALA A 553 -11.51 -0.81 -13.74
CA ALA A 553 -12.96 -0.77 -13.74
C ALA A 553 -13.59 -1.11 -12.38
N ALA A 554 -12.85 -1.72 -11.48
CA ALA A 554 -13.31 -2.16 -10.17
C ALA A 554 -13.46 -0.99 -9.17
N HIS A 555 -14.22 -1.22 -8.09
CA HIS A 555 -14.25 -0.30 -6.95
C HIS A 555 -12.85 -0.08 -6.38
N SER A 556 -12.04 -1.14 -6.32
CA SER A 556 -10.61 -1.07 -6.08
C SER A 556 -9.89 -2.22 -6.78
N GLY A 557 -8.74 -1.93 -7.40
CA GLY A 557 -7.87 -2.91 -8.06
C GLY A 557 -6.57 -3.10 -7.28
N ILE A 558 -6.19 -4.34 -7.00
CA ILE A 558 -4.89 -4.68 -6.43
C ILE A 558 -4.09 -5.49 -7.45
N ALA A 559 -2.91 -5.02 -7.81
CA ALA A 559 -2.00 -5.79 -8.64
C ALA A 559 -1.05 -6.62 -7.76
N MET A 560 -0.88 -7.89 -8.14
CA MET A 560 0.21 -8.73 -7.64
C MET A 560 1.47 -8.34 -8.42
N GLY A 561 2.48 -7.83 -7.72
CA GLY A 561 3.67 -7.33 -8.38
C GLY A 561 4.86 -8.25 -8.14
N LYS A 562 5.34 -8.98 -9.16
CA LYS A 562 6.78 -9.12 -9.27
C LYS A 562 7.32 -7.73 -9.56
N ALA A 563 8.25 -7.25 -8.73
CA ALA A 563 8.84 -5.93 -8.85
C ALA A 563 9.24 -5.66 -10.31
N GLY A 564 8.62 -4.67 -10.96
CA GLY A 564 8.97 -4.26 -12.32
C GLY A 564 7.86 -4.21 -13.37
N SER A 565 6.63 -4.64 -13.08
CA SER A 565 5.52 -4.42 -14.02
C SER A 565 5.07 -2.96 -13.96
N ASP A 566 5.57 -2.14 -14.89
CA ASP A 566 5.25 -0.73 -15.02
C ASP A 566 3.74 -0.52 -15.16
N LEU A 567 3.08 -1.39 -15.94
CA LEU A 567 1.65 -1.32 -16.19
C LEU A 567 0.83 -1.61 -14.92
N ALA A 568 1.25 -2.56 -14.08
CA ALA A 568 0.60 -2.84 -12.80
C ALA A 568 0.70 -1.65 -11.85
N LEU A 569 1.88 -1.01 -11.80
CA LEU A 569 2.12 0.20 -11.01
C LEU A 569 1.28 1.39 -11.49
N GLU A 570 0.98 1.50 -12.77
CA GLU A 570 0.18 2.61 -13.31
C GLU A 570 -1.32 2.40 -13.16
N THR A 571 -1.81 1.18 -13.34
CA THR A 571 -3.26 0.90 -13.48
C THR A 571 -3.96 0.50 -12.19
N ALA A 572 -3.29 -0.22 -11.28
CA ALA A 572 -3.90 -0.67 -10.04
C ALA A 572 -3.98 0.46 -8.99
N ASP A 573 -4.97 0.42 -8.12
CA ASP A 573 -5.13 1.31 -6.97
C ASP A 573 -4.11 1.01 -5.86
N ALA A 574 -3.76 -0.28 -5.70
CA ALA A 574 -2.71 -0.72 -4.78
C ALA A 574 -1.90 -1.86 -5.40
N VAL A 575 -0.67 -2.04 -4.92
CA VAL A 575 0.26 -3.06 -5.41
C VAL A 575 0.83 -3.87 -4.26
N VAL A 576 0.81 -5.19 -4.40
CA VAL A 576 1.48 -6.13 -3.48
C VAL A 576 2.91 -6.35 -3.97
N VAL A 577 3.85 -5.59 -3.43
CA VAL A 577 5.26 -5.60 -3.89
C VAL A 577 5.99 -6.90 -3.53
N ARG A 578 5.62 -7.49 -2.38
CA ARG A 578 6.28 -8.70 -1.86
C ARG A 578 5.68 -10.00 -2.37
N ASP A 579 4.84 -9.94 -3.38
CA ASP A 579 4.20 -11.11 -4.01
C ASP A 579 3.52 -12.09 -3.01
N ASP A 580 3.06 -11.57 -1.87
CA ASP A 580 2.41 -12.31 -0.77
C ASP A 580 0.90 -12.10 -0.81
N LEU A 581 0.17 -13.10 -1.28
CA LEU A 581 -1.29 -13.06 -1.44
C LEU A 581 -2.02 -12.91 -0.08
N ALA A 582 -1.45 -13.45 1.00
CA ALA A 582 -2.03 -13.39 2.34
C ALA A 582 -2.12 -11.95 2.90
N THR A 583 -1.39 -11.01 2.32
CA THR A 583 -1.45 -9.59 2.71
C THR A 583 -2.76 -8.91 2.31
N ILE A 584 -3.47 -9.41 1.30
CA ILE A 584 -4.72 -8.82 0.78
C ILE A 584 -5.84 -8.82 1.83
N PRO A 585 -6.24 -9.95 2.46
CA PRO A 585 -7.22 -9.90 3.53
C PRO A 585 -6.77 -9.02 4.71
N ALA A 586 -5.47 -8.98 5.00
CA ALA A 586 -4.92 -8.15 6.07
C ALA A 586 -5.10 -6.65 5.79
N VAL A 587 -4.83 -6.17 4.57
CA VAL A 587 -5.02 -4.74 4.22
C VAL A 587 -6.50 -4.34 4.21
N ILE A 588 -7.41 -5.20 3.75
CA ILE A 588 -8.86 -4.95 3.82
C ILE A 588 -9.30 -4.79 5.28
N SER A 589 -8.85 -5.68 6.15
CA SER A 589 -9.17 -5.64 7.58
C SER A 589 -8.56 -4.41 8.28
N LEU A 590 -7.32 -4.05 7.95
CA LEU A 590 -6.65 -2.82 8.41
C LEU A 590 -7.44 -1.59 7.99
N SER A 591 -7.88 -1.54 6.75
CA SER A 591 -8.67 -0.46 6.18
C SER A 591 -10.04 -0.31 6.88
N ARG A 592 -10.72 -1.42 7.15
CA ARG A 592 -11.95 -1.43 7.97
C ARG A 592 -11.71 -0.90 9.38
N THR A 593 -10.56 -1.25 9.95
CA THR A 593 -10.18 -0.76 11.29
C THR A 593 -9.90 0.74 11.25
N ALA A 594 -9.21 1.24 10.23
CA ALA A 594 -8.99 2.68 10.03
C ALA A 594 -10.32 3.44 9.95
N ARG A 595 -11.27 2.94 9.16
CA ARG A 595 -12.62 3.52 9.06
C ARG A 595 -13.37 3.53 10.40
N ARG A 596 -13.28 2.44 11.18
CA ARG A 596 -13.87 2.40 12.53
C ARG A 596 -13.26 3.45 13.45
N LEU A 597 -11.93 3.64 13.39
CA LEU A 597 -11.26 4.67 14.18
C LEU A 597 -11.67 6.09 13.75
N VAL A 598 -11.86 6.34 12.45
CA VAL A 598 -12.41 7.62 11.96
C VAL A 598 -13.78 7.89 12.59
N VAL A 599 -14.71 6.93 12.51
CA VAL A 599 -16.05 7.05 13.11
C VAL A 599 -15.97 7.24 14.62
N GLN A 600 -15.14 6.47 15.31
CA GLN A 600 -14.92 6.59 16.75
C GLN A 600 -14.37 7.98 17.12
N ASN A 601 -13.40 8.48 16.40
CA ASN A 601 -12.81 9.80 16.60
C ASN A 601 -13.84 10.92 16.41
N LEU A 602 -14.63 10.86 15.33
CA LEU A 602 -15.71 11.81 15.07
C LEU A 602 -16.77 11.79 16.19
N THR A 603 -17.08 10.60 16.71
CA THR A 603 -18.02 10.45 17.83
C THR A 603 -17.44 11.08 19.11
N ILE A 604 -16.17 10.82 19.42
CA ILE A 604 -15.48 11.41 20.58
C ILE A 604 -15.48 12.93 20.45
N ALA A 605 -15.01 13.48 19.31
CA ALA A 605 -14.96 14.93 19.07
C ALA A 605 -16.36 15.56 19.20
N GLY A 606 -17.39 14.97 18.57
CA GLY A 606 -18.76 15.45 18.64
C GLY A 606 -19.35 15.47 20.06
N LEU A 607 -19.07 14.42 20.86
CA LEU A 607 -19.50 14.37 22.25
C LEU A 607 -18.85 15.44 23.12
N PHE A 608 -17.51 15.61 22.98
CA PHE A 608 -16.80 16.65 23.74
C PHE A 608 -17.29 18.05 23.37
N ILE A 609 -17.38 18.38 22.07
CA ILE A 609 -17.88 19.66 21.60
C ILE A 609 -19.30 19.89 22.16
N THR A 610 -20.21 18.94 22.00
CA THR A 610 -21.60 19.09 22.43
C THR A 610 -21.70 19.29 23.95
N ALA A 611 -20.96 18.50 24.74
CA ALA A 611 -20.99 18.59 26.19
C ALA A 611 -20.42 19.93 26.69
N LEU A 612 -19.29 20.38 26.16
CA LEU A 612 -18.65 21.64 26.57
C LEU A 612 -19.46 22.85 26.13
N VAL A 613 -19.99 22.87 24.91
CA VAL A 613 -20.87 23.92 24.41
C VAL A 613 -22.16 23.99 25.23
N ALA A 614 -22.79 22.85 25.53
CA ALA A 614 -23.98 22.84 26.39
C ALA A 614 -23.67 23.36 27.78
N TRP A 615 -22.54 23.01 28.37
CA TRP A 615 -22.13 23.53 29.68
C TRP A 615 -21.90 25.04 29.63
N ASP A 616 -21.21 25.56 28.62
CA ASP A 616 -20.96 26.99 28.48
C ASP A 616 -22.25 27.82 28.29
N LEU A 617 -23.20 27.28 27.49
CA LEU A 617 -24.47 27.98 27.21
C LEU A 617 -25.46 27.94 28.38
N ILE A 618 -25.55 26.83 29.12
CA ILE A 618 -26.51 26.64 30.22
C ILE A 618 -25.95 27.18 31.53
N GLY A 619 -24.63 27.07 31.73
CA GLY A 619 -23.93 27.50 32.94
C GLY A 619 -22.80 28.49 32.66
N THR A 620 -21.79 28.47 33.52
CA THR A 620 -20.53 29.18 33.34
C THR A 620 -19.40 28.13 33.29
N LEU A 621 -18.86 27.89 32.11
CA LEU A 621 -17.70 26.99 31.93
C LEU A 621 -16.42 27.84 32.22
N PRO A 622 -15.64 27.49 33.26
CA PRO A 622 -14.34 28.14 33.47
C PRO A 622 -13.43 27.91 32.26
N LEU A 623 -12.81 28.99 31.78
CA LEU A 623 -11.92 28.96 30.61
C LEU A 623 -10.87 27.83 30.67
N PRO A 624 -10.15 27.60 31.80
CA PRO A 624 -9.18 26.50 31.87
C PRO A 624 -9.78 25.12 31.68
N LEU A 625 -11.01 24.89 32.13
CA LEU A 625 -11.71 23.60 31.94
C LEU A 625 -12.21 23.42 30.51
N GLY A 626 -12.74 24.51 29.90
CA GLY A 626 -13.12 24.51 28.49
C GLY A 626 -11.95 24.15 27.60
N VAL A 627 -10.84 24.80 27.84
CA VAL A 627 -9.58 24.53 27.14
C VAL A 627 -9.08 23.07 27.37
N ALA A 628 -8.98 22.64 28.62
CA ALA A 628 -8.53 21.28 28.92
C ALA A 628 -9.43 20.21 28.30
N GLY A 629 -10.74 20.46 28.23
CA GLY A 629 -11.69 19.55 27.55
C GLY A 629 -11.49 19.53 26.03
N HIS A 630 -11.34 20.70 25.42
CA HIS A 630 -11.09 20.84 23.98
C HIS A 630 -9.77 20.17 23.57
N GLU A 631 -8.65 20.57 24.18
CA GLU A 631 -7.33 20.02 23.91
C GLU A 631 -7.23 18.55 24.26
N GLY A 632 -7.85 18.14 25.38
CA GLY A 632 -7.93 16.73 25.75
C GLY A 632 -8.59 15.87 24.67
N SER A 633 -9.67 16.37 24.05
CA SER A 633 -10.35 15.67 22.95
C SER A 633 -9.46 15.56 21.72
N THR A 634 -8.76 16.62 21.36
CA THR A 634 -7.84 16.68 20.21
C THR A 634 -6.67 15.70 20.38
N VAL A 635 -6.06 15.67 21.57
CA VAL A 635 -4.98 14.73 21.91
C VAL A 635 -5.48 13.28 21.86
N ILE A 636 -6.65 12.98 22.44
CA ILE A 636 -7.25 11.63 22.44
C ILE A 636 -7.48 11.17 21.01
N VAL A 637 -8.09 11.98 20.16
CA VAL A 637 -8.38 11.69 18.76
C VAL A 637 -7.09 11.45 17.97
N GLY A 638 -6.11 12.33 18.09
CA GLY A 638 -4.82 12.21 17.45
C GLY A 638 -4.08 10.92 17.84
N LEU A 639 -3.97 10.64 19.14
CA LEU A 639 -3.32 9.42 19.64
C LEU A 639 -4.06 8.15 19.23
N ASN A 640 -5.40 8.20 19.18
CA ASN A 640 -6.21 7.07 18.72
C ASN A 640 -5.92 6.75 17.24
N GLY A 641 -5.76 7.75 16.38
CA GLY A 641 -5.39 7.57 14.98
C GLY A 641 -4.01 6.92 14.80
N LEU A 642 -3.04 7.31 15.63
CA LEU A 642 -1.68 6.77 15.57
C LEU A 642 -1.55 5.30 16.05
N ARG A 643 -2.59 4.71 16.64
CA ARG A 643 -2.58 3.30 17.07
C ARG A 643 -2.31 2.33 15.92
N LEU A 644 -2.72 2.68 14.69
CA LEU A 644 -2.50 1.84 13.51
C LEU A 644 -1.03 1.81 13.03
N LEU A 645 -0.17 2.69 13.53
CA LEU A 645 1.29 2.60 13.28
C LEU A 645 1.96 1.45 14.02
N ARG A 646 1.29 0.82 15.00
CA ARG A 646 1.86 -0.29 15.77
C ARG A 646 1.86 -1.57 14.93
N GLU A 647 2.91 -2.37 15.04
CA GLU A 647 3.01 -3.68 14.39
C GLU A 647 1.89 -4.64 14.84
N THR A 648 1.44 -4.52 16.10
CA THR A 648 0.34 -5.30 16.62
C THR A 648 -0.97 -5.06 15.87
N ALA A 649 -1.14 -3.90 15.22
CA ALA A 649 -2.32 -3.62 14.42
C ALA A 649 -2.39 -4.52 13.17
N TRP A 650 -1.25 -4.85 12.56
CA TRP A 650 -1.16 -5.82 11.46
C TRP A 650 -1.29 -7.26 11.97
N ALA A 651 -0.54 -7.64 13.00
CA ALA A 651 -0.54 -9.00 13.55
C ALA A 651 -1.90 -9.45 14.08
N HIS A 652 -2.76 -8.53 14.55
CA HIS A 652 -4.14 -8.86 14.91
C HIS A 652 -4.98 -9.26 13.69
N GLN A 653 -4.68 -8.70 12.53
CA GLN A 653 -5.43 -8.96 11.30
C GLN A 653 -5.08 -10.35 10.73
N THR A 654 -3.82 -10.75 10.78
CA THR A 654 -3.36 -12.08 10.32
C THR A 654 -3.84 -13.21 11.22
N ARG A 655 -3.90 -13.00 12.54
CA ARG A 655 -4.42 -14.04 13.49
C ARG A 655 -5.91 -14.34 13.35
N HIS A 656 -6.71 -13.39 12.88
CA HIS A 656 -8.13 -13.64 12.62
C HIS A 656 -8.35 -14.43 11.31
N THR A 657 -7.36 -14.46 10.43
CA THR A 657 -7.37 -15.26 9.21
C THR A 657 -6.87 -16.70 9.45
N ASP A 658 -6.02 -16.91 10.45
CA ASP A 658 -5.41 -18.21 10.78
C ASP A 658 -6.21 -19.07 11.78
N ALA A 659 -7.39 -18.65 12.23
CA ALA A 659 -8.21 -19.46 13.12
C ALA A 659 -8.79 -20.66 12.35
N PRO A 660 -8.36 -21.90 12.60
CA PRO A 660 -8.98 -23.07 11.97
C PRO A 660 -10.44 -23.11 12.34
N ALA A 661 -11.30 -23.33 11.34
CA ALA A 661 -12.69 -23.62 11.56
C ALA A 661 -12.80 -24.83 12.49
N ASN A 662 -13.14 -24.59 13.75
CA ASN A 662 -13.27 -25.61 14.78
C ASN A 662 -14.55 -26.40 14.50
N THR A 663 -14.49 -27.32 13.53
CA THR A 663 -15.51 -28.33 13.24
C THR A 663 -15.33 -29.51 14.16
N THR A 664 -15.51 -29.32 15.48
CA THR A 664 -15.70 -30.44 16.42
C THR A 664 -16.38 -29.94 17.70
N ASN A 665 -17.68 -29.68 17.60
CA ASN A 665 -18.56 -29.69 18.82
C ASN A 665 -20.07 -29.78 18.44
N LEU A 666 -20.43 -30.76 17.62
CA LEU A 666 -21.85 -31.12 17.39
C LEU A 666 -22.12 -32.63 17.47
N GLU A 667 -21.26 -33.38 18.15
CA GLU A 667 -21.56 -34.77 18.49
C GLU A 667 -21.23 -35.05 19.96
N ARG A 668 -22.00 -34.50 20.88
CA ARG A 668 -22.19 -35.00 22.27
C ARG A 668 -23.32 -34.24 22.97
N ARG A 669 -24.54 -34.44 22.47
CA ARG A 669 -25.76 -34.22 23.26
C ARG A 669 -26.89 -35.09 22.70
N ASP A 670 -26.71 -36.38 22.78
CA ASP A 670 -27.81 -37.35 22.79
C ASP A 670 -27.24 -38.66 23.32
N THR A 671 -27.14 -38.77 24.65
CA THR A 671 -27.21 -39.97 25.48
C THR A 671 -26.91 -39.57 26.92
N ALA A 672 -27.94 -39.19 27.67
CA ALA A 672 -28.16 -39.50 29.07
C ALA A 672 -29.58 -39.00 29.47
#